data_97eb0d536701792da6ef1e7f66a3960c
#
_entry.id   97eb0d536701792da6ef1e7f66a3960c
#
_cell.length_a   1.000
_cell.length_b   1.000
_cell.length_c   1.000
_cell.angle_alpha   90.00
_cell.angle_beta   90.00
_cell.angle_gamma   90.00
#
_symmetry.space_group_name_H-M   'P 1'
#
loop_
_entity.id
_entity.type
_entity.pdbx_description
1 polymer ?
#
loop_
_entity_poly.entity_id
_entity_poly.type
_entity_poly.pdbx_seq_one_letter_code
_entity_poly.pdbx_strand_id
1 'polypeptide(L)'
;MNDFKIDVPLSEILGNLNNEPIEISLNTNELPDGPVAVSVSICDCNDNCTESPPIDYTIDNTLSLPDTVNINSVIFKNGGFEILWETSNAADFNQYDLYHSLVDEPEDFYKIYSSNDINETTYFKSDVNPLVFNYFYIIVSDSFNYSTRGNTYISSLDPKPNAINIDSVSYDHLSMNLNWEESLDDDFWKYEIHYGIDDSLNTIILDSIFDKYETHYSINEFDPYIYNFFQITVYDTLKQSTKGNFKSNQIQAIPDSVVLDSIISIGDEITVNWLPHQSLNFGRYNLYRAFEGDMSDKEILFSSTNKLDTTYYSSENTYNTSYFFTVSMVDIWGYEVFSNIESIEPKHITFINNYDLEGESISGYYGIQNHLEQYKVIGKSSFDIFMAHANENGENISFQPLNYSDTETPNKLLETENNDGYVFISNAVNNFQDTDLKLTKIDQNGSVIWESVFGFDIDGENQVYGLDNAYDLILSNDGGYIITGQYHAQHPDILILKIDGQGNLENKYNISTAPPSQRIIESGKSILTFNDNYIILGSISQSSANGPSNVWLSEYDASLNDVGDTLWSKTWNLNTYDVPEKIIQTSDGSFTFAGYSLNNSGELEFSWIINTDNNGNELSSIILTGGCYIYDFFENIEGNYIVAGKKLVGDVFQGWIICIDFQGNQIWENTYGNEESAVFQSVKQTTDGGYILTGEDQLNGTASILHVKTDPNGNIN
;
A
#
# COMPACT_ATOMS: atom_id res chain seq x y z
N MET A 1 -38.69 -19.80 28.82
CA MET A 1 -37.40 -20.39 28.43
C MET A 1 -36.67 -20.76 29.70
N ASN A 2 -36.29 -21.99 29.87
CA ASN A 2 -35.42 -22.35 30.97
C ASN A 2 -33.99 -22.06 30.53
N ASP A 3 -33.36 -21.08 31.16
CA ASP A 3 -31.95 -20.80 30.89
C ASP A 3 -31.08 -21.95 31.42
N PHE A 4 -30.46 -22.67 30.52
CA PHE A 4 -29.50 -23.71 30.85
C PHE A 4 -28.10 -23.10 30.83
N LYS A 5 -27.42 -23.08 31.96
CA LYS A 5 -26.11 -22.44 32.09
C LYS A 5 -25.05 -23.49 32.35
N ILE A 6 -23.98 -23.49 31.58
CA ILE A 6 -22.78 -24.29 31.82
C ILE A 6 -21.66 -23.33 32.20
N ASP A 7 -21.17 -23.44 33.44
CA ASP A 7 -20.02 -22.68 33.91
C ASP A 7 -18.73 -23.45 33.61
N VAL A 8 -17.88 -22.91 32.74
CA VAL A 8 -16.56 -23.46 32.47
C VAL A 8 -15.52 -22.76 33.35
N PRO A 9 -14.81 -23.45 34.25
CA PRO A 9 -13.82 -22.82 35.14
C PRO A 9 -12.69 -22.15 34.34
N LEU A 10 -12.28 -20.96 34.75
CA LEU A 10 -11.20 -20.19 34.14
C LEU A 10 -9.87 -20.95 34.02
N SER A 11 -9.66 -21.95 34.91
CA SER A 11 -8.50 -22.86 34.91
C SER A 11 -8.46 -23.77 33.69
N GLU A 12 -9.59 -24.10 33.06
CA GLU A 12 -9.68 -24.91 31.85
C GLU A 12 -9.45 -24.04 30.59
N ILE A 13 -9.79 -22.75 30.67
CA ILE A 13 -9.61 -21.78 29.59
C ILE A 13 -8.15 -21.31 29.51
N LEU A 14 -7.47 -21.10 30.64
CA LEU A 14 -6.10 -20.58 30.70
C LEU A 14 -5.01 -21.60 30.28
N GLY A 15 -5.37 -22.87 30.10
CA GLY A 15 -4.43 -23.90 29.59
C GLY A 15 -4.17 -23.81 28.07
N ASN A 16 -4.94 -23.01 27.32
CA ASN A 16 -4.94 -23.02 25.86
C ASN A 16 -4.75 -21.62 25.25
N LEU A 17 -3.71 -20.88 25.67
CA LEU A 17 -3.38 -19.54 25.17
C LEU A 17 -2.70 -19.50 23.77
N ASN A 18 -2.84 -20.55 22.97
CA ASN A 18 -2.21 -20.64 21.65
C ASN A 18 -3.14 -20.39 20.45
N ASN A 19 -4.14 -19.51 20.58
CA ASN A 19 -5.07 -19.16 19.48
C ASN A 19 -5.89 -20.32 18.89
N GLU A 20 -6.07 -21.41 19.58
CA GLU A 20 -6.98 -22.47 19.17
C GLU A 20 -8.40 -22.19 19.68
N PRO A 21 -9.46 -22.47 18.91
CA PRO A 21 -10.82 -22.31 19.37
C PRO A 21 -11.10 -23.23 20.56
N ILE A 22 -11.79 -22.71 21.56
CA ILE A 22 -12.25 -23.52 22.71
C ILE A 22 -13.49 -24.27 22.25
N GLU A 23 -13.40 -25.58 22.21
CA GLU A 23 -14.56 -26.47 21.92
C GLU A 23 -15.26 -26.85 23.20
N ILE A 24 -16.55 -26.57 23.30
CA ILE A 24 -17.42 -26.99 24.38
C ILE A 24 -18.47 -27.93 23.81
N SER A 25 -18.49 -29.18 24.24
CA SER A 25 -19.48 -30.16 23.83
C SER A 25 -20.69 -30.14 24.75
N LEU A 26 -21.86 -30.01 24.19
CA LEU A 26 -23.15 -30.05 24.88
C LEU A 26 -23.83 -31.41 24.66
N ASN A 27 -24.27 -32.05 25.73
CA ASN A 27 -25.13 -33.24 25.60
C ASN A 27 -26.57 -32.80 25.37
N THR A 28 -27.01 -32.86 24.12
CA THR A 28 -28.37 -32.40 23.73
C THR A 28 -29.49 -33.27 24.30
N ASN A 29 -29.21 -34.53 24.73
CA ASN A 29 -30.18 -35.42 25.36
C ASN A 29 -30.75 -34.88 26.69
N GLU A 30 -30.09 -33.91 27.31
CA GLU A 30 -30.54 -33.26 28.56
C GLU A 30 -31.39 -32.00 28.27
N LEU A 31 -31.57 -31.61 27.03
CA LEU A 31 -32.33 -30.44 26.61
C LEU A 31 -33.67 -30.84 26.01
N PRO A 32 -34.75 -30.07 26.26
CA PRO A 32 -36.04 -30.35 25.65
C PRO A 32 -36.03 -30.10 24.13
N ASP A 33 -36.82 -30.86 23.41
CA ASP A 33 -37.04 -30.62 21.97
C ASP A 33 -37.60 -29.26 21.69
N GLY A 34 -37.20 -28.68 20.61
CA GLY A 34 -37.65 -27.40 20.13
C GLY A 34 -36.51 -26.40 19.83
N PRO A 35 -36.85 -25.17 19.49
CA PRO A 35 -35.87 -24.15 19.17
C PRO A 35 -35.11 -23.72 20.44
N VAL A 36 -33.80 -23.75 20.37
CA VAL A 36 -32.87 -23.27 21.40
C VAL A 36 -31.95 -22.21 20.83
N ALA A 37 -31.66 -21.20 21.63
CA ALA A 37 -30.70 -20.17 21.27
C ALA A 37 -29.47 -20.33 22.18
N VAL A 38 -28.31 -20.41 21.57
CA VAL A 38 -27.03 -20.56 22.31
C VAL A 38 -26.28 -19.26 22.23
N SER A 39 -25.91 -18.70 23.38
CA SER A 39 -25.00 -17.56 23.51
C SER A 39 -23.86 -17.89 24.43
N VAL A 40 -22.76 -17.20 24.31
CA VAL A 40 -21.60 -17.30 25.21
C VAL A 40 -21.47 -16.00 25.99
N SER A 41 -21.47 -16.11 27.31
CA SER A 41 -21.25 -14.97 28.20
C SER A 41 -19.86 -15.09 28.84
N ILE A 42 -19.07 -14.06 28.72
CA ILE A 42 -17.77 -13.95 29.39
C ILE A 42 -17.87 -12.88 30.46
N CYS A 43 -17.61 -13.28 31.68
CA CYS A 43 -17.70 -12.41 32.84
C CYS A 43 -16.32 -12.15 33.45
N ASP A 44 -16.12 -10.93 33.97
CA ASP A 44 -14.94 -10.61 34.79
C ASP A 44 -15.15 -11.02 36.27
N CYS A 45 -14.14 -10.86 37.09
CA CYS A 45 -14.20 -11.20 38.53
C CYS A 45 -15.12 -10.28 39.35
N ASN A 46 -15.80 -9.31 38.77
CA ASN A 46 -16.78 -8.40 39.38
C ASN A 46 -18.19 -8.64 38.81
N ASP A 47 -18.41 -9.78 38.16
CA ASP A 47 -19.68 -10.15 37.50
C ASP A 47 -20.14 -9.21 36.38
N ASN A 48 -19.22 -8.46 35.74
CA ASN A 48 -19.54 -7.75 34.52
C ASN A 48 -19.41 -8.71 33.34
N CYS A 49 -20.53 -9.01 32.71
CA CYS A 49 -20.62 -9.98 31.63
C CYS A 49 -20.82 -9.31 30.26
N THR A 50 -20.19 -9.84 29.26
CA THR A 50 -20.47 -9.53 27.86
C THR A 50 -20.96 -10.80 27.16
N GLU A 51 -22.08 -10.73 26.50
CA GLU A 51 -22.74 -11.87 25.85
C GLU A 51 -22.63 -11.77 24.32
N SER A 52 -22.39 -12.90 23.68
CA SER A 52 -22.43 -12.98 22.22
C SER A 52 -23.86 -12.90 21.71
N PRO A 53 -24.09 -12.47 20.43
CA PRO A 53 -25.38 -12.68 19.80
C PRO A 53 -25.74 -14.18 19.86
N PRO A 54 -27.01 -14.52 20.17
CA PRO A 54 -27.45 -15.91 20.19
C PRO A 54 -27.43 -16.51 18.76
N ILE A 55 -27.14 -17.79 18.68
CA ILE A 55 -27.25 -18.61 17.47
C ILE A 55 -28.38 -19.61 17.71
N ASP A 56 -29.35 -19.63 16.83
CA ASP A 56 -30.52 -20.49 16.91
C ASP A 56 -30.22 -21.91 16.41
N TYR A 57 -30.58 -22.91 17.20
CA TYR A 57 -30.57 -24.32 16.84
C TYR A 57 -31.94 -24.95 17.14
N THR A 58 -32.19 -26.11 16.58
CA THR A 58 -33.37 -26.92 16.91
C THR A 58 -32.90 -28.27 17.48
N ILE A 59 -33.39 -28.63 18.62
CA ILE A 59 -33.17 -29.96 19.26
C ILE A 59 -34.40 -30.79 19.02
N ASP A 60 -34.16 -32.01 18.53
CA ASP A 60 -35.20 -33.03 18.36
C ASP A 60 -34.63 -34.37 18.90
N ASN A 61 -35.09 -34.77 20.07
CA ASN A 61 -34.69 -36.02 20.75
C ASN A 61 -35.80 -37.11 20.59
N THR A 62 -36.65 -36.99 19.61
CA THR A 62 -37.73 -37.97 19.39
C THR A 62 -37.13 -39.29 18.92
N LEU A 63 -37.33 -40.34 19.70
CA LEU A 63 -36.88 -41.71 19.42
C LEU A 63 -37.89 -42.44 18.50
N SER A 64 -38.14 -41.93 17.30
CA SER A 64 -38.93 -42.62 16.30
C SER A 64 -38.05 -43.25 15.23
N LEU A 65 -38.38 -44.44 14.80
CA LEU A 65 -37.75 -45.03 13.61
C LEU A 65 -37.91 -44.07 12.41
N PRO A 66 -36.88 -43.83 11.62
CA PRO A 66 -37.03 -43.07 10.40
C PRO A 66 -38.02 -43.73 9.43
N ASP A 67 -38.77 -42.91 8.71
CA ASP A 67 -39.71 -43.42 7.71
C ASP A 67 -38.96 -44.26 6.66
N THR A 68 -39.66 -45.25 6.10
CA THR A 68 -39.09 -46.14 5.08
C THR A 68 -38.73 -45.36 3.82
N VAL A 69 -37.49 -45.47 3.38
CA VAL A 69 -37.02 -44.98 2.08
C VAL A 69 -36.96 -46.14 1.10
N ASN A 70 -37.57 -46.01 -0.07
CA ASN A 70 -37.59 -47.06 -1.07
C ASN A 70 -36.74 -46.69 -2.29
N ILE A 71 -36.23 -47.72 -2.98
CA ILE A 71 -35.61 -47.57 -4.29
C ILE A 71 -36.69 -47.36 -5.32
N ASN A 72 -36.63 -46.24 -6.05
CA ASN A 72 -37.59 -45.85 -7.07
C ASN A 72 -37.27 -46.49 -8.43
N SER A 73 -35.98 -46.58 -8.77
CA SER A 73 -35.57 -47.21 -10.03
C SER A 73 -34.13 -47.75 -9.94
N VAL A 74 -33.89 -48.80 -10.68
CA VAL A 74 -32.56 -49.35 -10.99
C VAL A 74 -32.49 -49.50 -12.48
N ILE A 75 -31.81 -48.56 -13.14
CA ILE A 75 -31.71 -48.52 -14.60
C ILE A 75 -30.27 -48.87 -14.96
N PHE A 76 -30.11 -49.87 -15.77
CA PHE A 76 -28.80 -50.20 -16.33
C PHE A 76 -28.48 -49.26 -17.46
N LYS A 77 -27.47 -48.42 -17.28
CA LYS A 77 -26.90 -47.59 -18.33
C LYS A 77 -25.45 -47.31 -17.99
N ASN A 78 -24.62 -47.08 -19.01
CA ASN A 78 -23.21 -46.67 -18.83
C ASN A 78 -22.34 -47.67 -18.05
N GLY A 79 -22.61 -48.95 -18.18
CA GLY A 79 -21.83 -49.99 -17.54
C GLY A 79 -22.11 -50.22 -16.06
N GLY A 80 -23.22 -49.68 -15.57
CA GLY A 80 -23.64 -49.85 -14.19
C GLY A 80 -25.12 -49.66 -13.98
N PHE A 81 -25.55 -49.81 -12.76
CA PHE A 81 -26.91 -49.49 -12.37
C PHE A 81 -26.99 -48.10 -11.77
N GLU A 82 -27.80 -47.24 -12.37
CA GLU A 82 -28.27 -46.01 -11.73
C GLU A 82 -29.42 -46.37 -10.81
N ILE A 83 -29.20 -46.18 -9.53
CA ILE A 83 -30.12 -46.52 -8.46
C ILE A 83 -30.61 -45.20 -7.87
N LEU A 84 -31.92 -44.98 -7.95
CA LEU A 84 -32.57 -43.81 -7.38
C LEU A 84 -33.50 -44.24 -6.25
N TRP A 85 -33.46 -43.48 -5.15
CA TRP A 85 -34.33 -43.70 -4.01
C TRP A 85 -35.02 -42.42 -3.54
N GLU A 86 -35.99 -42.57 -2.65
CA GLU A 86 -36.74 -41.47 -2.09
C GLU A 86 -35.87 -40.64 -1.08
N THR A 87 -36.10 -39.35 -1.02
CA THR A 87 -35.48 -38.53 0.02
C THR A 87 -36.11 -38.85 1.37
N SER A 88 -35.33 -39.02 2.41
CA SER A 88 -35.80 -39.14 3.77
C SER A 88 -36.47 -37.85 4.24
N ASN A 89 -37.55 -38.00 5.04
CA ASN A 89 -38.24 -36.88 5.69
C ASN A 89 -37.83 -36.74 7.18
N ALA A 90 -36.90 -37.57 7.67
CA ALA A 90 -36.49 -37.55 9.05
C ALA A 90 -35.73 -36.25 9.35
N ALA A 91 -36.18 -35.51 10.34
CA ALA A 91 -35.54 -34.24 10.75
C ALA A 91 -34.16 -34.47 11.38
N ASP A 92 -33.93 -35.63 11.91
CA ASP A 92 -32.72 -36.12 12.53
C ASP A 92 -31.95 -37.11 11.67
N PHE A 93 -32.13 -37.05 10.36
CA PHE A 93 -31.43 -37.89 9.40
C PHE A 93 -29.92 -37.94 9.66
N ASN A 94 -29.38 -39.15 9.64
CA ASN A 94 -27.95 -39.37 9.78
C ASN A 94 -27.32 -39.92 8.49
N GLN A 95 -27.94 -41.02 7.92
CA GLN A 95 -27.26 -41.71 6.82
C GLN A 95 -28.22 -42.56 6.02
N TYR A 96 -27.96 -42.64 4.70
CA TYR A 96 -28.41 -43.71 3.83
C TYR A 96 -27.35 -44.77 3.72
N ASP A 97 -27.77 -46.08 3.77
CA ASP A 97 -26.92 -47.23 3.46
C ASP A 97 -27.61 -48.07 2.35
N LEU A 98 -26.91 -48.19 1.21
CA LEU A 98 -27.37 -48.96 0.06
C LEU A 98 -26.73 -50.36 0.05
N TYR A 99 -27.51 -51.36 -0.16
CA TYR A 99 -27.10 -52.77 -0.18
C TYR A 99 -27.37 -53.41 -1.55
N HIS A 100 -26.55 -54.39 -1.91
CA HIS A 100 -26.61 -55.14 -3.16
C HIS A 100 -26.37 -56.63 -2.93
N SER A 101 -27.01 -57.46 -3.74
CA SER A 101 -26.77 -58.92 -3.83
C SER A 101 -27.05 -59.42 -5.25
N LEU A 102 -26.49 -60.58 -5.59
CA LEU A 102 -26.83 -61.37 -6.80
C LEU A 102 -27.90 -62.41 -6.56
N VAL A 103 -28.36 -62.61 -5.32
CA VAL A 103 -29.41 -63.49 -4.90
C VAL A 103 -30.33 -62.79 -3.90
N ASP A 104 -31.62 -63.10 -3.88
CA ASP A 104 -32.59 -62.48 -2.97
C ASP A 104 -32.66 -63.18 -1.60
N GLU A 105 -31.51 -63.35 -0.99
CA GLU A 105 -31.42 -63.90 0.35
C GLU A 105 -30.81 -62.86 1.32
N PRO A 106 -31.41 -62.61 2.49
CA PRO A 106 -30.99 -61.52 3.39
C PRO A 106 -29.50 -61.55 3.81
N GLU A 107 -28.91 -62.72 3.89
CA GLU A 107 -27.49 -62.94 4.36
C GLU A 107 -26.45 -62.67 3.25
N ASP A 108 -26.87 -62.57 1.99
CA ASP A 108 -25.99 -62.39 0.84
C ASP A 108 -25.87 -60.91 0.42
N PHE A 109 -26.69 -60.02 1.03
CA PHE A 109 -26.58 -58.59 0.78
C PHE A 109 -25.40 -57.95 1.46
N TYR A 110 -24.59 -57.20 0.75
CA TYR A 110 -23.51 -56.39 1.28
C TYR A 110 -23.70 -54.91 1.00
N LYS A 111 -23.26 -54.07 1.91
CA LYS A 111 -23.32 -52.62 1.81
C LYS A 111 -22.40 -52.13 0.70
N ILE A 112 -22.93 -51.32 -0.23
CA ILE A 112 -22.23 -50.82 -1.39
C ILE A 112 -21.97 -49.29 -1.34
N TYR A 113 -22.81 -48.58 -0.58
CA TYR A 113 -22.73 -47.13 -0.50
C TYR A 113 -23.34 -46.61 0.80
N SER A 114 -22.82 -45.44 1.25
CA SER A 114 -23.39 -44.69 2.38
C SER A 114 -23.28 -43.18 2.10
N SER A 115 -24.33 -42.42 2.45
CA SER A 115 -24.34 -40.95 2.38
C SER A 115 -24.96 -40.34 3.62
N ASN A 116 -24.34 -39.26 4.11
CA ASN A 116 -24.86 -38.42 5.19
C ASN A 116 -25.60 -37.20 4.67
N ASP A 117 -25.67 -37.00 3.37
CA ASP A 117 -26.48 -35.93 2.76
C ASP A 117 -27.88 -36.45 2.47
N ILE A 118 -28.88 -35.86 3.13
CA ILE A 118 -30.29 -36.18 2.95
C ILE A 118 -30.80 -35.97 1.50
N ASN A 119 -30.15 -35.05 0.77
CA ASN A 119 -30.52 -34.74 -0.63
C ASN A 119 -29.83 -35.64 -1.65
N GLU A 120 -28.88 -36.46 -1.23
CA GLU A 120 -28.21 -37.40 -2.11
C GLU A 120 -29.04 -38.68 -2.22
N THR A 121 -29.88 -38.69 -3.25
CA THR A 121 -30.88 -39.76 -3.49
C THR A 121 -30.56 -40.61 -4.70
N THR A 122 -29.35 -40.58 -5.17
CA THR A 122 -28.90 -41.35 -6.33
C THR A 122 -27.52 -41.93 -6.07
N TYR A 123 -27.35 -43.15 -6.55
CA TYR A 123 -26.05 -43.83 -6.55
C TYR A 123 -25.88 -44.63 -7.83
N PHE A 124 -24.68 -44.60 -8.36
CA PHE A 124 -24.37 -45.39 -9.53
C PHE A 124 -23.38 -46.50 -9.16
N LYS A 125 -23.78 -47.75 -9.37
CA LYS A 125 -22.91 -48.92 -9.17
C LYS A 125 -22.40 -49.44 -10.50
N SER A 126 -21.11 -49.29 -10.73
CA SER A 126 -20.42 -49.63 -11.98
C SER A 126 -20.01 -51.10 -12.09
N ASP A 127 -19.66 -51.73 -11.01
CA ASP A 127 -19.13 -53.10 -11.06
C ASP A 127 -20.23 -54.14 -10.91
N VAL A 128 -20.94 -54.37 -12.01
CA VAL A 128 -22.11 -55.26 -12.07
C VAL A 128 -22.07 -56.14 -13.30
N ASN A 129 -22.64 -57.32 -13.19
CA ASN A 129 -22.90 -58.18 -14.34
C ASN A 129 -24.34 -58.05 -14.81
N PRO A 130 -24.61 -57.39 -15.95
CA PRO A 130 -25.98 -57.21 -16.45
C PRO A 130 -26.59 -58.46 -17.03
N LEU A 131 -25.87 -59.57 -17.12
CA LEU A 131 -26.35 -60.85 -17.60
C LEU A 131 -27.00 -61.69 -16.50
N VAL A 132 -27.05 -61.20 -15.28
CA VAL A 132 -27.68 -61.82 -14.13
C VAL A 132 -28.58 -60.83 -13.41
N PHE A 133 -29.57 -61.32 -12.69
CA PHE A 133 -30.41 -60.45 -11.86
C PHE A 133 -29.57 -59.89 -10.68
N ASN A 134 -29.77 -58.60 -10.43
CA ASN A 134 -29.16 -57.89 -9.32
C ASN A 134 -30.27 -57.34 -8.40
N TYR A 135 -30.08 -57.51 -7.12
CA TYR A 135 -31.06 -57.15 -6.08
C TYR A 135 -30.46 -56.01 -5.20
N PHE A 136 -31.29 -55.00 -4.94
CA PHE A 136 -30.89 -53.84 -4.16
C PHE A 136 -31.93 -53.47 -3.11
N TYR A 137 -31.48 -52.97 -1.93
CA TYR A 137 -32.33 -52.27 -0.99
C TYR A 137 -31.51 -51.15 -0.28
N ILE A 138 -32.25 -50.19 0.32
CA ILE A 138 -31.66 -49.09 1.08
C ILE A 138 -32.10 -49.14 2.53
N ILE A 139 -31.23 -48.79 3.44
CA ILE A 139 -31.51 -48.54 4.86
C ILE A 139 -31.30 -47.05 5.10
N VAL A 140 -32.25 -46.40 5.76
CA VAL A 140 -32.11 -45.05 6.30
C VAL A 140 -31.92 -45.14 7.79
N SER A 141 -30.99 -44.35 8.33
CA SER A 141 -30.74 -44.25 9.78
C SER A 141 -30.78 -42.78 10.24
N ASP A 142 -31.18 -42.60 11.50
CA ASP A 142 -31.19 -41.34 12.19
C ASP A 142 -29.90 -41.10 13.02
N SER A 143 -29.77 -39.94 13.64
CA SER A 143 -28.65 -39.58 14.48
C SER A 143 -28.52 -40.38 15.80
N PHE A 144 -29.54 -41.17 16.12
CA PHE A 144 -29.58 -42.07 17.26
C PHE A 144 -29.30 -43.53 16.89
N ASN A 145 -28.97 -43.81 15.62
CA ASN A 145 -28.70 -45.12 15.04
C ASN A 145 -29.95 -46.05 14.96
N TYR A 146 -31.16 -45.51 15.04
CA TYR A 146 -32.32 -46.27 14.61
C TYR A 146 -32.36 -46.33 13.08
N SER A 147 -32.84 -47.43 12.54
CA SER A 147 -32.83 -47.64 11.09
C SER A 147 -34.04 -48.37 10.56
N THR A 148 -34.44 -48.02 9.33
CA THR A 148 -35.53 -48.68 8.60
C THR A 148 -35.04 -49.13 7.24
N ARG A 149 -35.41 -50.37 6.86
CA ARG A 149 -35.04 -50.94 5.56
C ARG A 149 -36.20 -50.76 4.56
N GLY A 150 -35.83 -50.31 3.35
CA GLY A 150 -36.75 -50.22 2.20
C GLY A 150 -36.99 -51.57 1.49
N ASN A 151 -37.81 -51.52 0.43
CA ASN A 151 -38.10 -52.66 -0.44
C ASN A 151 -36.87 -53.15 -1.21
N THR A 152 -36.88 -54.41 -1.63
CA THR A 152 -35.89 -54.98 -2.56
C THR A 152 -36.30 -54.72 -4.01
N TYR A 153 -35.35 -54.31 -4.84
CA TYR A 153 -35.55 -54.00 -6.26
C TYR A 153 -34.66 -54.88 -7.17
N ILE A 154 -35.12 -55.22 -8.42
CA ILE A 154 -34.50 -56.24 -9.32
C ILE A 154 -34.29 -55.73 -10.75
N SER A 155 -33.17 -56.04 -11.44
CA SER A 155 -32.76 -55.55 -12.78
C SER A 155 -32.76 -56.55 -13.98
N SER A 156 -32.67 -56.11 -15.24
CA SER A 156 -32.81 -56.95 -16.49
C SER A 156 -31.72 -56.79 -17.61
N LEU A 157 -31.69 -57.58 -18.72
CA LEU A 157 -30.60 -57.92 -19.70
C LEU A 157 -30.74 -57.45 -21.16
N ASP A 158 -29.64 -57.35 -22.02
CA ASP A 158 -29.68 -56.71 -23.35
C ASP A 158 -28.61 -56.90 -24.52
N PRO A 159 -28.73 -56.43 -25.82
CA PRO A 159 -27.83 -56.64 -27.00
C PRO A 159 -26.95 -55.47 -27.55
N LYS A 160 -26.18 -55.60 -28.59
CA LYS A 160 -24.98 -54.90 -29.10
C LYS A 160 -25.10 -53.56 -29.90
N PRO A 161 -24.18 -52.53 -29.74
CA PRO A 161 -24.28 -51.19 -30.32
C PRO A 161 -23.78 -50.97 -31.77
N ASN A 162 -24.31 -49.95 -32.48
CA ASN A 162 -23.82 -49.46 -33.78
C ASN A 162 -22.62 -48.52 -33.66
N ALA A 163 -21.77 -48.43 -34.71
CA ALA A 163 -20.62 -47.53 -34.72
C ALA A 163 -20.99 -46.04 -34.67
N ILE A 164 -20.30 -45.28 -33.87
CA ILE A 164 -20.49 -43.82 -33.73
C ILE A 164 -19.28 -43.09 -34.36
N ASN A 165 -19.57 -42.12 -35.23
CA ASN A 165 -18.56 -41.33 -35.92
C ASN A 165 -18.45 -39.95 -35.29
N ILE A 166 -17.23 -39.40 -35.29
CA ILE A 166 -16.97 -38.02 -34.92
C ILE A 166 -17.29 -37.11 -36.13
N ASP A 167 -18.20 -36.16 -35.96
CA ASP A 167 -18.60 -35.21 -37.00
C ASP A 167 -17.59 -34.07 -37.15
N SER A 168 -17.15 -33.56 -36.04
CA SER A 168 -16.20 -32.42 -36.00
C SER A 168 -15.29 -32.43 -34.79
N VAL A 169 -14.07 -31.96 -35.00
CA VAL A 169 -13.14 -31.58 -33.96
C VAL A 169 -12.84 -30.10 -34.16
N SER A 170 -13.34 -29.28 -33.26
CA SER A 170 -13.15 -27.82 -33.24
C SER A 170 -12.59 -27.41 -31.88
N TYR A 171 -11.93 -26.27 -31.82
CA TYR A 171 -11.49 -25.70 -30.55
C TYR A 171 -11.64 -24.19 -30.54
N ASP A 172 -11.84 -23.67 -29.37
CA ASP A 172 -11.79 -22.25 -29.07
C ASP A 172 -10.70 -21.98 -28.01
N HIS A 173 -10.76 -20.80 -27.38
CA HIS A 173 -9.83 -20.37 -26.37
C HIS A 173 -9.95 -21.09 -25.01
N LEU A 174 -10.98 -21.90 -24.80
CA LEU A 174 -11.25 -22.58 -23.53
C LEU A 174 -11.18 -24.10 -23.65
N SER A 175 -11.58 -24.65 -24.79
CA SER A 175 -11.73 -26.09 -24.95
C SER A 175 -11.58 -26.54 -26.39
N MET A 176 -11.16 -27.78 -26.54
CA MET A 176 -11.31 -28.53 -27.79
C MET A 176 -12.59 -29.37 -27.68
N ASN A 177 -13.45 -29.24 -28.68
CA ASN A 177 -14.79 -29.78 -28.68
C ASN A 177 -14.93 -30.85 -29.74
N LEU A 178 -15.32 -32.01 -29.33
CA LEU A 178 -15.70 -33.14 -30.15
C LEU A 178 -17.21 -33.18 -30.24
N ASN A 179 -17.77 -33.39 -31.44
CA ASN A 179 -19.19 -33.65 -31.63
C ASN A 179 -19.35 -34.91 -32.44
N TRP A 180 -20.34 -35.70 -32.09
CA TRP A 180 -20.68 -36.97 -32.77
C TRP A 180 -22.19 -37.22 -32.80
N GLU A 181 -22.61 -38.23 -33.53
CA GLU A 181 -24.01 -38.64 -33.58
C GLU A 181 -24.40 -39.43 -32.33
N GLU A 182 -25.64 -39.25 -31.89
CA GLU A 182 -26.26 -40.04 -30.82
C GLU A 182 -26.32 -41.54 -31.20
N SER A 183 -26.02 -42.41 -30.21
CA SER A 183 -26.25 -43.84 -30.39
C SER A 183 -27.75 -44.12 -30.46
N LEU A 184 -28.19 -44.87 -31.45
CA LEU A 184 -29.58 -45.28 -31.61
C LEU A 184 -29.89 -46.59 -30.86
N ASP A 185 -28.88 -47.20 -30.24
CA ASP A 185 -29.04 -48.48 -29.58
C ASP A 185 -29.77 -48.33 -28.25
N ASP A 186 -30.78 -49.18 -28.03
CA ASP A 186 -31.59 -49.14 -26.81
C ASP A 186 -30.81 -49.63 -25.58
N ASP A 187 -29.72 -50.38 -25.80
CA ASP A 187 -28.86 -50.97 -24.81
C ASP A 187 -27.51 -50.27 -24.64
N PHE A 188 -27.46 -49.02 -25.04
CA PHE A 188 -26.28 -48.18 -24.88
C PHE A 188 -25.70 -48.26 -23.46
N TRP A 189 -24.37 -48.46 -23.37
CA TRP A 189 -23.65 -48.40 -22.10
C TRP A 189 -22.82 -47.15 -21.96
N LYS A 190 -21.88 -46.95 -22.93
CA LYS A 190 -20.98 -45.79 -22.89
C LYS A 190 -20.36 -45.52 -24.25
N TYR A 191 -19.94 -44.31 -24.42
CA TYR A 191 -18.91 -43.94 -25.36
C TYR A 191 -17.55 -43.95 -24.64
N GLU A 192 -16.48 -44.48 -25.27
CA GLU A 192 -15.10 -44.27 -24.90
C GLU A 192 -14.45 -43.36 -25.92
N ILE A 193 -13.87 -42.26 -25.43
CA ILE A 193 -13.14 -41.29 -26.25
C ILE A 193 -11.67 -41.69 -26.22
N HIS A 194 -11.15 -42.02 -27.38
CA HIS A 194 -9.76 -42.35 -27.58
C HIS A 194 -9.00 -41.15 -28.15
N TYR A 195 -7.80 -40.93 -27.67
CA TYR A 195 -6.90 -39.87 -28.06
C TYR A 195 -5.57 -40.40 -28.48
N GLY A 196 -4.95 -39.78 -29.50
CA GLY A 196 -3.59 -40.03 -29.95
C GLY A 196 -2.98 -38.78 -30.60
N ILE A 197 -1.67 -38.73 -30.62
CA ILE A 197 -0.90 -37.61 -31.24
C ILE A 197 -0.51 -37.93 -32.69
N ASP A 198 -0.80 -39.15 -33.15
CA ASP A 198 -0.65 -39.59 -34.52
C ASP A 198 -1.87 -40.46 -34.93
N ASP A 199 -1.98 -40.77 -36.23
CA ASP A 199 -3.02 -41.62 -36.77
C ASP A 199 -2.76 -43.11 -36.56
N SER A 200 -1.80 -43.49 -35.73
CA SER A 200 -1.53 -44.86 -35.35
C SER A 200 -2.54 -45.38 -34.34
N LEU A 201 -2.69 -46.70 -34.27
CA LEU A 201 -3.61 -47.37 -33.38
C LEU A 201 -3.24 -47.29 -31.87
N ASN A 202 -2.19 -46.55 -31.52
CA ASN A 202 -1.71 -46.36 -30.15
C ASN A 202 -2.48 -45.20 -29.47
N THR A 203 -3.76 -45.34 -29.27
CA THR A 203 -4.57 -44.34 -28.59
C THR A 203 -4.66 -44.64 -27.08
N ILE A 204 -4.76 -43.60 -26.28
CA ILE A 204 -5.15 -43.70 -24.87
C ILE A 204 -6.63 -43.36 -24.75
N ILE A 205 -7.28 -43.91 -23.73
CA ILE A 205 -8.65 -43.54 -23.40
C ILE A 205 -8.61 -42.28 -22.57
N LEU A 206 -9.23 -41.21 -23.08
CA LEU A 206 -9.35 -39.95 -22.34
C LEU A 206 -10.46 -40.04 -21.30
N ASP A 207 -11.62 -40.50 -21.74
CA ASP A 207 -12.79 -40.52 -20.90
C ASP A 207 -13.80 -41.53 -21.41
N SER A 208 -14.79 -41.81 -20.57
CA SER A 208 -15.94 -42.61 -20.90
C SER A 208 -17.20 -41.85 -20.58
N ILE A 209 -18.02 -41.56 -21.61
CA ILE A 209 -19.27 -40.85 -21.48
C ILE A 209 -20.41 -41.86 -21.45
N PHE A 210 -21.19 -41.75 -20.44
CA PHE A 210 -22.24 -42.71 -20.11
C PHE A 210 -23.65 -42.23 -20.41
N ASP A 211 -23.80 -40.94 -20.78
CA ASP A 211 -25.07 -40.44 -21.25
C ASP A 211 -25.17 -40.61 -22.78
N LYS A 212 -26.16 -41.36 -23.21
CA LYS A 212 -26.46 -41.57 -24.63
C LYS A 212 -26.67 -40.28 -25.40
N TYR A 213 -27.26 -39.28 -24.74
CA TYR A 213 -27.62 -37.99 -25.33
C TYR A 213 -26.47 -36.97 -25.23
N GLU A 214 -25.45 -37.28 -24.50
CA GLU A 214 -24.24 -36.46 -24.47
C GLU A 214 -23.38 -36.80 -25.69
N THR A 215 -23.59 -36.03 -26.74
CA THR A 215 -22.95 -36.18 -28.03
C THR A 215 -21.85 -35.18 -28.31
N HIS A 216 -21.37 -34.60 -27.26
CA HIS A 216 -20.21 -33.71 -27.30
C HIS A 216 -19.27 -33.99 -26.13
N TYR A 217 -18.00 -33.68 -26.31
CA TYR A 217 -17.01 -33.77 -25.27
C TYR A 217 -16.04 -32.61 -25.38
N SER A 218 -15.75 -31.97 -24.26
CA SER A 218 -14.85 -30.84 -24.19
C SER A 218 -13.59 -31.20 -23.43
N ILE A 219 -12.44 -30.88 -24.01
CA ILE A 219 -11.11 -31.10 -23.46
C ILE A 219 -10.51 -29.75 -23.15
N ASN A 220 -10.22 -29.47 -21.89
CA ASN A 220 -9.67 -28.19 -21.47
C ASN A 220 -8.14 -28.16 -21.49
N GLU A 221 -7.49 -29.34 -21.45
CA GLU A 221 -6.04 -29.48 -21.54
C GLU A 221 -5.68 -30.15 -22.87
N PHE A 222 -5.30 -29.36 -23.86
CA PHE A 222 -4.88 -29.83 -25.17
C PHE A 222 -3.83 -28.87 -25.75
N ASP A 223 -3.01 -29.41 -26.65
CA ASP A 223 -2.07 -28.60 -27.42
C ASP A 223 -2.63 -28.36 -28.83
N PRO A 224 -3.08 -27.14 -29.16
CA PRO A 224 -3.61 -26.86 -30.49
C PRO A 224 -2.52 -26.77 -31.56
N TYR A 225 -1.24 -26.76 -31.18
CA TYR A 225 -0.08 -26.65 -32.07
C TYR A 225 0.37 -27.98 -32.67
N ILE A 226 -0.26 -29.08 -32.24
CA ILE A 226 -0.09 -30.42 -32.80
C ILE A 226 -1.41 -30.99 -33.32
N TYR A 227 -1.32 -32.05 -34.12
CA TYR A 227 -2.52 -32.83 -34.44
C TYR A 227 -2.95 -33.66 -33.24
N ASN A 228 -4.18 -33.50 -32.85
CA ASN A 228 -4.86 -34.29 -31.83
C ASN A 228 -5.87 -35.19 -32.54
N PHE A 229 -5.64 -36.49 -32.53
CA PHE A 229 -6.49 -37.47 -33.19
C PHE A 229 -7.43 -38.10 -32.18
N PHE A 230 -8.69 -38.23 -32.57
CA PHE A 230 -9.74 -38.80 -31.73
C PHE A 230 -10.49 -39.90 -32.45
N GLN A 231 -10.97 -40.88 -31.67
CA GLN A 231 -11.85 -41.95 -32.13
C GLN A 231 -12.84 -42.28 -31.00
N ILE A 232 -14.10 -42.55 -31.32
CA ILE A 232 -15.11 -43.01 -30.38
C ILE A 232 -15.28 -44.52 -30.52
N THR A 233 -15.27 -45.18 -29.36
CA THR A 233 -15.73 -46.57 -29.24
C THR A 233 -17.01 -46.57 -28.43
N VAL A 234 -18.10 -47.06 -28.98
CA VAL A 234 -19.36 -47.22 -28.27
C VAL A 234 -19.47 -48.64 -27.71
N TYR A 235 -20.00 -48.74 -26.51
CA TYR A 235 -20.21 -50.03 -25.83
C TYR A 235 -21.68 -50.17 -25.43
N ASP A 236 -22.15 -51.39 -25.52
CA ASP A 236 -23.42 -51.81 -24.92
C ASP A 236 -23.24 -52.32 -23.49
N THR A 237 -24.35 -52.61 -22.84
CA THR A 237 -24.40 -53.14 -21.49
C THR A 237 -23.81 -54.55 -21.37
N LEU A 238 -23.63 -55.26 -22.47
CA LEU A 238 -22.96 -56.57 -22.56
C LEU A 238 -21.45 -56.45 -22.80
N LYS A 239 -20.92 -55.24 -22.86
CA LYS A 239 -19.48 -54.92 -23.10
C LYS A 239 -19.00 -55.22 -24.52
N GLN A 240 -19.91 -55.32 -25.48
CA GLN A 240 -19.48 -55.36 -26.88
C GLN A 240 -19.16 -53.92 -27.31
N SER A 241 -18.31 -53.75 -28.25
CA SER A 241 -17.89 -52.42 -28.69
C SER A 241 -17.73 -52.35 -30.22
N THR A 242 -17.96 -51.13 -30.74
CA THR A 242 -17.70 -50.79 -32.14
C THR A 242 -16.97 -49.45 -32.21
N LYS A 243 -15.95 -49.36 -33.05
CA LYS A 243 -15.14 -48.18 -33.27
C LYS A 243 -15.64 -47.34 -34.43
N GLY A 244 -15.73 -46.04 -34.23
CA GLY A 244 -15.99 -45.05 -35.28
C GLY A 244 -14.76 -44.63 -36.07
N ASN A 245 -14.87 -43.58 -36.85
CA ASN A 245 -13.79 -42.99 -37.61
C ASN A 245 -12.78 -42.23 -36.74
N PHE A 246 -11.56 -42.05 -37.24
CA PHE A 246 -10.61 -41.07 -36.72
C PHE A 246 -10.91 -39.66 -37.25
N LYS A 247 -10.74 -38.66 -36.38
CA LYS A 247 -10.84 -37.25 -36.74
C LYS A 247 -9.77 -36.44 -35.95
N SER A 248 -9.22 -35.38 -36.58
CA SER A 248 -8.28 -34.50 -35.94
C SER A 248 -8.68 -33.03 -36.01
N ASN A 249 -8.07 -32.21 -35.13
CA ASN A 249 -8.16 -30.73 -35.19
C ASN A 249 -7.37 -30.17 -36.37
N GLN A 250 -7.59 -28.90 -36.66
CA GLN A 250 -6.64 -28.06 -37.41
C GLN A 250 -5.57 -27.49 -36.45
N ILE A 251 -4.33 -27.41 -36.95
CA ILE A 251 -3.21 -26.86 -36.14
C ILE A 251 -3.37 -25.33 -36.01
N GLN A 252 -3.15 -24.83 -34.81
CA GLN A 252 -3.08 -23.40 -34.51
C GLN A 252 -1.75 -22.80 -34.97
N ALA A 253 -1.79 -21.59 -35.52
CA ALA A 253 -0.56 -20.85 -35.80
C ALA A 253 0.11 -20.33 -34.49
N ILE A 254 1.43 -20.40 -34.43
CA ILE A 254 2.22 -19.85 -33.33
C ILE A 254 1.99 -18.35 -33.25
N PRO A 255 1.75 -17.79 -32.04
CA PRO A 255 1.59 -16.36 -31.87
C PRO A 255 2.85 -15.56 -32.24
N ASP A 256 2.66 -14.30 -32.64
CA ASP A 256 3.77 -13.36 -32.83
C ASP A 256 4.43 -13.01 -31.50
N SER A 257 5.68 -12.54 -31.55
CA SER A 257 6.39 -12.05 -30.37
C SER A 257 5.73 -10.78 -29.79
N VAL A 258 5.85 -10.60 -28.49
CA VAL A 258 5.52 -9.33 -27.82
C VAL A 258 6.57 -8.29 -28.21
N VAL A 259 6.17 -7.03 -28.25
CA VAL A 259 7.11 -5.89 -28.44
C VAL A 259 7.24 -5.15 -27.12
N LEU A 260 8.41 -5.22 -26.49
CA LEU A 260 8.77 -4.35 -25.39
C LEU A 260 9.07 -2.97 -26.01
N ASP A 261 8.29 -1.96 -25.64
CA ASP A 261 8.26 -0.62 -26.29
C ASP A 261 9.29 0.30 -25.67
N SER A 262 9.30 0.44 -24.37
CA SER A 262 10.20 1.33 -23.65
C SER A 262 10.43 0.91 -22.20
N ILE A 263 11.62 1.26 -21.69
CA ILE A 263 11.94 1.23 -20.26
C ILE A 263 12.41 2.60 -19.87
N ILE A 264 11.83 3.15 -18.82
CA ILE A 264 12.15 4.47 -18.29
C ILE A 264 12.51 4.31 -16.82
N SER A 265 13.58 4.98 -16.39
CA SER A 265 13.95 5.09 -14.97
C SER A 265 13.83 6.54 -14.54
N ILE A 266 13.14 6.77 -13.45
CA ILE A 266 13.07 8.06 -12.75
C ILE A 266 13.38 7.78 -11.29
N GLY A 267 14.53 8.25 -10.83
CA GLY A 267 15.02 7.86 -9.52
C GLY A 267 15.23 6.34 -9.41
N ASP A 268 14.67 5.73 -8.37
CA ASP A 268 14.65 4.28 -8.15
C ASP A 268 13.43 3.58 -8.78
N GLU A 269 12.54 4.34 -9.37
CA GLU A 269 11.39 3.78 -10.09
C GLU A 269 11.76 3.39 -11.51
N ILE A 270 11.36 2.20 -11.91
CA ILE A 270 11.46 1.72 -13.29
C ILE A 270 10.05 1.50 -13.81
N THR A 271 9.77 2.12 -14.95
CA THR A 271 8.56 1.88 -15.73
C THR A 271 8.91 1.06 -16.95
N VAL A 272 8.26 -0.08 -17.11
CA VAL A 272 8.41 -0.97 -18.28
C VAL A 272 7.11 -0.94 -19.07
N ASN A 273 7.18 -0.59 -20.36
CA ASN A 273 6.04 -0.53 -21.26
C ASN A 273 6.18 -1.51 -22.41
N TRP A 274 5.08 -2.14 -22.81
CA TRP A 274 5.02 -3.01 -23.98
C TRP A 274 3.74 -2.78 -24.78
N LEU A 275 3.76 -3.18 -26.04
CA LEU A 275 2.58 -3.04 -26.90
C LEU A 275 1.57 -4.16 -26.62
N PRO A 276 0.25 -3.85 -26.66
CA PRO A 276 -0.79 -4.85 -26.46
C PRO A 276 -0.76 -5.90 -27.58
N HIS A 277 -0.68 -7.16 -27.20
CA HIS A 277 -0.64 -8.26 -28.15
C HIS A 277 -1.98 -8.45 -28.85
N GLN A 278 -1.96 -8.76 -30.17
CA GLN A 278 -3.19 -8.82 -30.97
C GLN A 278 -3.85 -10.21 -30.98
N SER A 279 -3.16 -11.25 -30.52
CA SER A 279 -3.71 -12.63 -30.52
C SER A 279 -5.08 -12.71 -29.82
N LEU A 280 -5.99 -13.44 -30.44
CA LEU A 280 -7.29 -13.79 -29.83
C LEU A 280 -7.13 -14.84 -28.72
N ASN A 281 -6.03 -15.58 -28.77
CA ASN A 281 -5.71 -16.67 -27.84
C ASN A 281 -4.79 -16.19 -26.70
N PHE A 282 -4.84 -14.92 -26.37
CA PHE A 282 -4.06 -14.34 -25.27
C PHE A 282 -4.49 -14.96 -23.94
N GLY A 283 -3.53 -15.49 -23.19
CA GLY A 283 -3.74 -16.01 -21.83
C GLY A 283 -3.23 -15.04 -20.76
N ARG A 284 -1.95 -14.68 -20.82
CA ARG A 284 -1.37 -13.71 -19.89
C ARG A 284 -0.07 -13.13 -20.43
N TYR A 285 0.31 -11.99 -19.88
CA TYR A 285 1.69 -11.51 -19.92
C TYR A 285 2.45 -12.02 -18.70
N ASN A 286 3.76 -12.29 -18.89
CA ASN A 286 4.75 -12.36 -17.82
C ASN A 286 5.85 -11.36 -18.14
N LEU A 287 6.11 -10.44 -17.21
CA LEU A 287 7.30 -9.60 -17.24
C LEU A 287 8.39 -10.28 -16.43
N TYR A 288 9.55 -10.45 -17.03
CA TYR A 288 10.74 -11.01 -16.41
C TYR A 288 11.77 -9.91 -16.17
N ARG A 289 12.43 -10.01 -15.04
CA ARG A 289 13.62 -9.24 -14.70
C ARG A 289 14.79 -10.18 -14.50
N ALA A 290 15.97 -9.75 -14.90
CA ALA A 290 17.24 -10.41 -14.65
C ALA A 290 18.32 -9.39 -14.30
N PHE A 291 19.40 -9.85 -13.69
CA PHE A 291 20.61 -9.07 -13.45
C PHE A 291 21.69 -9.41 -14.48
N GLU A 292 21.54 -10.54 -15.17
CA GLU A 292 22.45 -10.98 -16.24
C GLU A 292 21.81 -10.74 -17.62
N GLY A 293 22.59 -10.20 -18.56
CA GLY A 293 22.10 -9.81 -19.87
C GLY A 293 21.64 -10.99 -20.75
N ASP A 294 22.00 -12.22 -20.41
CA ASP A 294 21.54 -13.44 -21.09
C ASP A 294 20.23 -13.99 -20.49
N MET A 295 19.67 -13.32 -19.50
CA MET A 295 18.45 -13.68 -18.78
C MET A 295 18.52 -15.06 -18.09
N SER A 296 19.72 -15.55 -17.78
CA SER A 296 19.92 -16.87 -17.15
C SER A 296 19.37 -16.94 -15.73
N ASP A 297 19.32 -15.82 -15.05
CA ASP A 297 18.81 -15.62 -13.68
C ASP A 297 17.41 -15.00 -13.62
N LYS A 298 16.69 -15.00 -14.75
CA LYS A 298 15.39 -14.31 -14.84
C LYS A 298 14.35 -14.81 -13.84
N GLU A 299 13.65 -13.88 -13.23
CA GLU A 299 12.50 -14.10 -12.36
C GLU A 299 11.26 -13.41 -12.92
N ILE A 300 10.08 -13.97 -12.64
CA ILE A 300 8.81 -13.31 -12.99
C ILE A 300 8.56 -12.19 -11.97
N LEU A 301 8.56 -10.96 -12.46
CA LEU A 301 8.30 -9.77 -11.68
C LEU A 301 6.79 -9.43 -11.63
N PHE A 302 6.11 -9.68 -12.74
CA PHE A 302 4.69 -9.37 -12.90
C PHE A 302 4.02 -10.36 -13.84
N SER A 303 2.76 -10.69 -13.56
CA SER A 303 1.91 -11.46 -14.46
C SER A 303 0.52 -10.84 -14.49
N SER A 304 -0.07 -10.73 -15.70
CA SER A 304 -1.44 -10.26 -15.86
C SER A 304 -2.18 -11.04 -16.93
N THR A 305 -3.42 -11.39 -16.63
CA THR A 305 -4.38 -11.96 -17.58
C THR A 305 -5.20 -10.89 -18.31
N ASN A 306 -5.02 -9.64 -17.96
CA ASN A 306 -5.65 -8.53 -18.66
C ASN A 306 -4.76 -8.09 -19.84
N LYS A 307 -5.27 -8.21 -21.05
CA LYS A 307 -4.58 -7.86 -22.29
C LYS A 307 -4.23 -6.38 -22.42
N LEU A 308 -4.89 -5.53 -21.65
CA LEU A 308 -4.68 -4.07 -21.64
C LEU A 308 -3.62 -3.65 -20.60
N ASP A 309 -3.18 -4.55 -19.75
CA ASP A 309 -2.09 -4.29 -18.82
C ASP A 309 -0.76 -4.35 -19.57
N THR A 310 -0.31 -3.20 -20.02
CA THR A 310 0.88 -3.05 -20.86
C THR A 310 1.95 -2.17 -20.23
N THR A 311 1.81 -1.90 -18.95
CA THR A 311 2.75 -1.09 -18.16
C THR A 311 2.96 -1.73 -16.80
N TYR A 312 4.18 -1.73 -16.33
CA TYR A 312 4.56 -2.15 -14.98
C TYR A 312 5.44 -1.10 -14.33
N TYR A 313 5.16 -0.83 -13.07
CA TYR A 313 5.94 0.07 -12.22
C TYR A 313 6.65 -0.72 -11.14
N SER A 314 7.94 -0.50 -10.99
CA SER A 314 8.76 -1.04 -9.91
C SER A 314 9.35 0.12 -9.13
N SER A 315 9.08 0.21 -7.86
CA SER A 315 9.81 1.00 -6.85
C SER A 315 10.81 0.08 -6.15
N GLU A 316 11.80 0.59 -5.49
CA GLU A 316 12.82 -0.19 -4.75
C GLU A 316 13.93 -0.80 -5.64
N ASN A 317 14.22 -0.20 -6.78
CA ASN A 317 15.35 -0.65 -7.59
C ASN A 317 16.65 -0.04 -7.06
N THR A 318 17.69 -0.87 -7.01
CA THR A 318 19.01 -0.42 -6.54
C THR A 318 19.67 0.45 -7.59
N TYR A 319 20.09 1.63 -7.23
CA TYR A 319 20.86 2.53 -8.10
C TYR A 319 22.18 1.90 -8.55
N ASN A 320 22.64 2.26 -9.73
CA ASN A 320 23.86 1.77 -10.36
C ASN A 320 23.88 0.22 -10.54
N THR A 321 22.72 -0.39 -10.61
CA THR A 321 22.54 -1.81 -10.90
C THR A 321 21.87 -1.95 -12.26
N SER A 322 22.47 -2.73 -13.15
CA SER A 322 21.85 -3.01 -14.45
C SER A 322 20.74 -4.05 -14.30
N TYR A 323 19.56 -3.69 -14.75
CA TYR A 323 18.39 -4.57 -14.83
C TYR A 323 18.09 -4.88 -16.28
N PHE A 324 17.83 -6.14 -16.58
CA PHE A 324 17.41 -6.60 -17.90
C PHE A 324 15.97 -7.09 -17.85
N PHE A 325 15.18 -6.71 -18.83
CA PHE A 325 13.77 -7.03 -18.90
C PHE A 325 13.41 -7.69 -20.21
N THR A 326 12.49 -8.64 -20.16
CA THR A 326 11.78 -9.19 -21.31
C THR A 326 10.33 -9.46 -20.91
N VAL A 327 9.42 -9.24 -21.82
CA VAL A 327 8.00 -9.59 -21.64
C VAL A 327 7.67 -10.79 -22.47
N SER A 328 6.98 -11.75 -21.91
CA SER A 328 6.38 -12.82 -22.70
C SER A 328 4.86 -12.67 -22.76
N MET A 329 4.30 -13.13 -23.84
CA MET A 329 2.90 -13.50 -23.93
C MET A 329 2.79 -15.02 -23.88
N VAL A 330 2.06 -15.50 -22.90
CA VAL A 330 1.65 -16.90 -22.82
C VAL A 330 0.24 -16.99 -23.31
N ASP A 331 -0.02 -17.81 -24.28
CA ASP A 331 -1.40 -18.02 -24.74
C ASP A 331 -2.20 -18.91 -23.78
N ILE A 332 -3.46 -19.08 -24.07
CA ILE A 332 -4.37 -19.89 -23.25
C ILE A 332 -3.98 -21.38 -23.18
N TRP A 333 -3.14 -21.86 -24.07
CA TRP A 333 -2.62 -23.23 -24.09
C TRP A 333 -1.23 -23.37 -23.49
N GLY A 334 -0.64 -22.25 -23.01
CA GLY A 334 0.66 -22.26 -22.37
C GLY A 334 1.84 -22.08 -23.31
N TYR A 335 1.61 -21.80 -24.62
CA TYR A 335 2.70 -21.46 -25.53
C TYR A 335 3.20 -20.07 -25.23
N GLU A 336 4.50 -19.95 -25.02
CA GLU A 336 5.14 -18.71 -24.57
C GLU A 336 6.04 -18.13 -25.66
N VAL A 337 5.83 -16.87 -26.00
CA VAL A 337 6.66 -16.09 -26.92
C VAL A 337 7.20 -14.86 -26.22
N PHE A 338 8.49 -14.57 -26.44
CA PHE A 338 9.21 -13.51 -25.76
C PHE A 338 9.41 -12.28 -26.65
N SER A 339 9.52 -11.12 -26.02
CA SER A 339 9.98 -9.88 -26.64
C SER A 339 11.50 -9.86 -26.84
N ASN A 340 12.00 -8.77 -27.41
CA ASN A 340 13.37 -8.33 -27.23
C ASN A 340 13.73 -8.15 -25.75
N ILE A 341 15.03 -8.18 -25.44
CA ILE A 341 15.58 -7.85 -24.13
C ILE A 341 16.02 -6.39 -24.17
N GLU A 342 15.59 -5.61 -23.19
CA GLU A 342 16.03 -4.24 -22.97
C GLU A 342 16.63 -4.11 -21.57
N SER A 343 17.50 -3.12 -21.37
CA SER A 343 18.15 -2.91 -20.08
C SER A 343 18.08 -1.45 -19.64
N ILE A 344 18.08 -1.27 -18.32
CA ILE A 344 18.15 0.04 -17.66
C ILE A 344 19.04 -0.05 -16.44
N GLU A 345 19.70 1.07 -16.12
CA GLU A 345 20.50 1.24 -14.92
C GLU A 345 20.04 2.54 -14.22
N PRO A 346 19.22 2.43 -13.16
CA PRO A 346 18.79 3.60 -12.40
C PRO A 346 20.00 4.37 -11.82
N LYS A 347 20.02 5.68 -12.03
CA LYS A 347 21.09 6.54 -11.54
C LYS A 347 20.51 7.68 -10.72
N HIS A 348 21.18 8.01 -9.62
CA HIS A 348 20.92 9.25 -8.91
C HIS A 348 21.32 10.43 -9.80
N ILE A 349 20.39 11.34 -9.97
CA ILE A 349 20.73 12.64 -10.55
C ILE A 349 21.36 13.47 -9.44
N THR A 350 22.58 13.90 -9.65
CA THR A 350 23.30 14.74 -8.70
C THR A 350 23.90 15.96 -9.43
N PHE A 351 23.96 17.10 -8.77
CA PHE A 351 24.56 18.31 -9.32
C PHE A 351 25.00 19.28 -8.23
N ILE A 352 25.92 20.19 -8.59
CA ILE A 352 26.21 21.40 -7.88
C ILE A 352 26.12 22.56 -8.86
N ASN A 353 25.18 23.46 -8.64
CA ASN A 353 24.92 24.58 -9.50
C ASN A 353 24.94 25.88 -8.72
N ASN A 354 25.61 26.89 -9.30
CA ASN A 354 25.51 28.27 -8.91
C ASN A 354 24.62 28.99 -9.91
N TYR A 355 23.47 29.45 -9.48
CA TYR A 355 22.56 30.19 -10.34
C TYR A 355 22.79 31.68 -10.13
N ASP A 356 23.08 32.36 -11.22
CA ASP A 356 23.38 33.79 -11.23
C ASP A 356 22.29 34.56 -11.98
N LEU A 357 22.04 35.77 -11.54
CA LEU A 357 21.26 36.76 -12.29
C LEU A 357 22.18 37.87 -12.68
N GLU A 358 22.37 38.11 -14.00
CA GLU A 358 23.39 39.00 -14.54
C GLU A 358 23.42 40.38 -13.83
N GLY A 359 24.54 40.65 -13.12
CA GLY A 359 24.79 41.90 -12.46
C GLY A 359 24.17 42.10 -11.08
N GLU A 360 23.46 41.10 -10.59
CA GLU A 360 22.81 41.15 -9.26
C GLU A 360 23.38 40.12 -8.32
N SER A 361 23.42 40.46 -7.02
CA SER A 361 23.72 39.56 -5.92
C SER A 361 22.41 38.92 -5.49
N ILE A 362 22.35 37.57 -5.57
CA ILE A 362 21.12 36.81 -5.26
C ILE A 362 21.39 35.71 -4.24
N SER A 363 20.42 35.46 -3.38
CA SER A 363 20.50 34.42 -2.34
C SER A 363 19.29 33.49 -2.42
N GLY A 364 19.53 32.19 -2.28
CA GLY A 364 18.46 31.19 -2.14
C GLY A 364 18.14 30.97 -0.67
N TYR A 365 16.88 31.01 -0.31
CA TYR A 365 16.41 30.84 1.05
C TYR A 365 15.81 29.45 1.30
N TYR A 366 14.96 29.00 0.38
CA TYR A 366 14.28 27.73 0.53
C TYR A 366 14.10 27.04 -0.83
N GLY A 367 14.45 25.77 -0.89
CA GLY A 367 14.34 24.96 -2.10
C GLY A 367 13.53 23.69 -1.86
N ILE A 368 12.75 23.29 -2.83
CA ILE A 368 11.98 22.05 -2.84
C ILE A 368 12.07 21.36 -4.20
N GLN A 369 11.93 20.04 -4.19
CA GLN A 369 11.56 19.26 -5.37
C GLN A 369 10.03 19.17 -5.38
N ASN A 370 9.38 19.53 -6.49
CA ASN A 370 7.93 19.47 -6.63
C ASN A 370 7.47 18.07 -7.08
N HIS A 371 6.16 17.86 -7.14
CA HIS A 371 5.56 16.59 -7.58
C HIS A 371 5.91 16.18 -9.03
N LEU A 372 6.46 17.06 -9.85
CA LEU A 372 6.97 16.79 -11.20
C LEU A 372 8.50 16.61 -11.22
N GLU A 373 9.11 16.40 -10.05
CA GLU A 373 10.55 16.27 -9.85
C GLU A 373 11.41 17.47 -10.26
N GLN A 374 10.77 18.58 -10.54
CA GLN A 374 11.44 19.85 -10.84
C GLN A 374 11.82 20.57 -9.54
N TYR A 375 12.86 21.37 -9.60
CA TYR A 375 13.31 22.17 -8.45
C TYR A 375 12.73 23.58 -8.50
N LYS A 376 12.28 24.04 -7.35
CA LYS A 376 11.76 25.38 -7.10
C LYS A 376 12.51 25.98 -5.94
N VAL A 377 13.08 27.15 -6.16
CA VAL A 377 13.83 27.90 -5.14
C VAL A 377 13.22 29.28 -4.99
N ILE A 378 12.81 29.60 -3.75
CA ILE A 378 12.48 30.99 -3.43
C ILE A 378 13.76 31.71 -2.98
N GLY A 379 14.02 32.85 -3.59
CA GLY A 379 15.22 33.63 -3.37
C GLY A 379 14.96 35.11 -3.35
N LYS A 380 16.02 35.84 -3.06
CA LYS A 380 16.03 37.31 -3.01
C LYS A 380 17.20 37.87 -3.80
N SER A 381 16.92 38.91 -4.59
CA SER A 381 17.93 39.82 -5.11
C SER A 381 18.11 41.03 -4.15
N SER A 382 18.87 42.02 -4.56
CA SER A 382 19.09 43.24 -3.74
C SER A 382 17.77 43.93 -3.38
N PHE A 383 16.71 43.74 -4.18
CA PHE A 383 15.47 44.50 -4.06
C PHE A 383 14.21 43.62 -4.09
N ASP A 384 14.22 42.48 -4.78
CA ASP A 384 13.03 41.70 -5.10
C ASP A 384 13.12 40.24 -4.67
N ILE A 385 11.96 39.65 -4.34
CA ILE A 385 11.80 38.21 -4.23
C ILE A 385 11.56 37.62 -5.64
N PHE A 386 12.13 36.49 -5.90
CA PHE A 386 11.89 35.70 -7.11
C PHE A 386 11.72 34.23 -6.81
N MET A 387 11.10 33.51 -7.74
CA MET A 387 11.16 32.04 -7.79
C MET A 387 12.08 31.63 -8.94
N ALA A 388 13.08 30.83 -8.63
CA ALA A 388 13.88 30.15 -9.62
C ALA A 388 13.30 28.75 -9.88
N HIS A 389 13.24 28.37 -11.17
CA HIS A 389 12.77 27.09 -11.62
C HIS A 389 13.89 26.37 -12.35
N ALA A 390 14.13 25.10 -12.00
CA ALA A 390 15.05 24.24 -12.72
C ALA A 390 14.36 22.89 -13.01
N ASN A 391 14.80 22.19 -14.06
CA ASN A 391 14.33 20.86 -14.38
C ASN A 391 14.90 19.82 -13.37
N GLU A 392 14.56 18.55 -13.59
CA GLU A 392 15.02 17.41 -12.77
C GLU A 392 16.55 17.25 -12.71
N ASN A 393 17.27 17.78 -13.70
CA ASN A 393 18.73 17.77 -13.76
C ASN A 393 19.37 19.05 -13.15
N GLY A 394 18.56 19.95 -12.59
CA GLY A 394 19.03 21.23 -12.09
C GLY A 394 19.42 22.24 -13.19
N GLU A 395 18.99 21.99 -14.41
CA GLU A 395 19.28 22.81 -15.60
C GLU A 395 18.09 23.66 -16.02
N ASN A 396 18.24 24.41 -17.13
CA ASN A 396 17.18 25.23 -17.74
C ASN A 396 16.58 26.24 -16.74
N ILE A 397 17.46 26.89 -15.95
CA ILE A 397 17.04 27.84 -14.92
C ILE A 397 16.25 29.00 -15.51
N SER A 398 15.14 29.33 -14.90
CA SER A 398 14.38 30.57 -15.17
C SER A 398 14.05 31.24 -13.85
N PHE A 399 14.10 32.57 -13.86
CA PHE A 399 13.79 33.42 -12.72
C PHE A 399 12.47 34.14 -12.95
N GLN A 400 11.50 33.91 -12.07
CA GLN A 400 10.21 34.59 -12.08
C GLN A 400 10.15 35.59 -10.94
N PRO A 401 10.19 36.92 -11.20
CA PRO A 401 9.99 37.91 -10.16
C PRO A 401 8.61 37.80 -9.53
N LEU A 402 8.52 37.93 -8.21
CA LEU A 402 7.28 37.76 -7.43
C LEU A 402 6.80 39.05 -6.76
N ASN A 403 7.67 40.06 -6.65
CA ASN A 403 7.31 41.39 -6.14
C ASN A 403 8.12 42.51 -6.78
N TYR A 404 7.56 43.72 -6.87
CA TYR A 404 8.13 44.87 -7.56
C TYR A 404 8.16 46.15 -6.73
N SER A 405 7.73 46.16 -5.46
CA SER A 405 7.52 47.40 -4.74
C SER A 405 8.15 47.57 -3.37
N ASP A 406 8.48 46.46 -2.66
CA ASP A 406 8.92 46.54 -1.29
C ASP A 406 10.17 45.67 -1.08
N THR A 407 11.01 46.03 -0.10
CA THR A 407 12.15 45.20 0.30
C THR A 407 11.65 44.00 1.08
N GLU A 408 11.64 42.83 0.46
CA GLU A 408 11.15 41.61 1.09
C GLU A 408 12.27 40.60 1.33
N THR A 409 12.06 39.73 2.33
CA THR A 409 12.92 38.56 2.59
C THR A 409 12.05 37.32 2.76
N PRO A 410 12.18 36.32 1.87
CA PRO A 410 11.41 35.11 1.96
C PRO A 410 12.01 34.19 3.05
N ASN A 411 11.18 33.35 3.67
CA ASN A 411 11.64 32.45 4.71
C ASN A 411 11.32 30.98 4.41
N LYS A 412 10.12 30.67 3.92
CA LYS A 412 9.69 29.31 3.68
C LYS A 412 8.77 29.19 2.46
N LEU A 413 8.89 28.09 1.75
CA LEU A 413 8.11 27.72 0.56
C LEU A 413 7.50 26.35 0.78
N LEU A 414 6.22 26.19 0.45
CA LEU A 414 5.50 24.93 0.44
C LEU A 414 4.82 24.74 -0.93
N GLU A 415 4.79 23.52 -1.44
CA GLU A 415 3.87 23.14 -2.51
C GLU A 415 2.49 22.91 -1.92
N THR A 416 1.43 23.31 -2.63
CA THR A 416 0.05 23.13 -2.17
C THR A 416 -0.37 21.65 -2.25
N GLU A 417 -1.26 21.21 -1.36
CA GLU A 417 -1.73 19.81 -1.35
C GLU A 417 -2.34 19.33 -2.67
N ASN A 418 -2.98 20.24 -3.42
CA ASN A 418 -3.59 19.92 -4.70
C ASN A 418 -2.62 20.03 -5.88
N ASN A 419 -1.34 20.31 -5.62
CA ASN A 419 -0.33 20.56 -6.65
C ASN A 419 -0.72 21.67 -7.64
N ASP A 420 -1.54 22.65 -7.21
CA ASP A 420 -2.00 23.75 -8.06
C ASP A 420 -1.06 24.97 -8.02
N GLY A 421 -0.04 24.94 -7.16
CA GLY A 421 0.94 26.00 -7.04
C GLY A 421 1.75 25.92 -5.76
N TYR A 422 2.21 27.08 -5.32
CA TYR A 422 3.08 27.19 -4.13
C TYR A 422 2.57 28.30 -3.21
N VAL A 423 2.89 28.16 -1.93
CA VAL A 423 2.66 29.19 -0.91
C VAL A 423 3.97 29.47 -0.18
N PHE A 424 4.26 30.75 0.02
CA PHE A 424 5.45 31.15 0.77
C PHE A 424 5.15 32.31 1.72
N ILE A 425 5.96 32.42 2.76
CA ILE A 425 5.98 33.56 3.68
C ILE A 425 7.18 34.44 3.39
N SER A 426 6.98 35.73 3.56
CA SER A 426 8.04 36.74 3.53
C SER A 426 7.83 37.82 4.58
N ASN A 427 8.92 38.51 4.90
CA ASN A 427 8.93 39.69 5.73
C ASN A 427 9.14 40.91 4.83
N ALA A 428 8.15 41.75 4.72
CA ALA A 428 8.14 42.92 3.82
C ALA A 428 8.39 44.21 4.63
N VAL A 429 9.38 44.99 4.22
CA VAL A 429 9.66 46.30 4.85
C VAL A 429 8.85 47.37 4.10
N ASN A 430 7.88 47.96 4.78
CA ASN A 430 7.06 49.01 4.21
C ASN A 430 7.77 50.37 4.17
N ASN A 431 7.13 51.38 3.56
CA ASN A 431 7.68 52.72 3.41
C ASN A 431 7.97 53.47 4.72
N PHE A 432 7.47 52.98 5.85
CA PHE A 432 7.72 53.53 7.19
C PHE A 432 8.87 52.84 7.95
N GLN A 433 9.61 51.94 7.27
CA GLN A 433 10.64 51.05 7.85
C GLN A 433 10.08 50.06 8.88
N ASP A 434 8.82 49.79 8.81
CA ASP A 434 8.13 48.74 9.55
C ASP A 434 8.17 47.43 8.76
N THR A 435 8.23 46.28 9.45
CA THR A 435 8.23 44.97 8.84
C THR A 435 6.89 44.31 9.02
N ASP A 436 6.22 44.04 7.91
CA ASP A 436 4.96 43.31 7.88
C ASP A 436 5.20 41.88 7.38
N LEU A 437 4.39 40.97 7.92
CA LEU A 437 4.37 39.59 7.50
C LEU A 437 3.49 39.43 6.26
N LYS A 438 3.98 38.77 5.23
CA LYS A 438 3.24 38.53 3.99
C LYS A 438 3.16 37.04 3.68
N LEU A 439 1.96 36.58 3.33
CA LEU A 439 1.70 35.23 2.81
C LEU A 439 1.23 35.36 1.36
N THR A 440 1.90 34.66 0.46
CA THR A 440 1.61 34.73 -0.97
C THR A 440 1.39 33.36 -1.53
N LYS A 441 0.28 33.16 -2.26
CA LYS A 441 0.02 31.97 -3.08
C LYS A 441 0.26 32.31 -4.56
N ILE A 442 1.01 31.44 -5.23
CA ILE A 442 1.31 31.50 -6.65
C ILE A 442 0.91 30.22 -7.35
N ASP A 443 0.63 30.29 -8.65
CA ASP A 443 0.40 29.12 -9.49
C ASP A 443 1.73 28.38 -9.80
N GLN A 444 1.64 27.28 -10.52
CA GLN A 444 2.81 26.48 -10.95
C GLN A 444 3.80 27.26 -11.83
N ASN A 445 3.36 28.35 -12.49
CA ASN A 445 4.18 29.21 -13.32
C ASN A 445 4.77 30.42 -12.57
N GLY A 446 4.46 30.57 -11.27
CA GLY A 446 4.88 31.70 -10.45
C GLY A 446 3.99 32.94 -10.56
N SER A 447 2.80 32.88 -11.16
CA SER A 447 1.86 34.00 -11.17
C SER A 447 1.12 34.09 -9.83
N VAL A 448 1.04 35.26 -9.24
CA VAL A 448 0.36 35.48 -7.96
C VAL A 448 -1.14 35.20 -8.11
N ILE A 449 -1.65 34.27 -7.32
CA ILE A 449 -3.08 33.96 -7.20
C ILE A 449 -3.72 34.92 -6.18
N TRP A 450 -3.13 34.98 -5.02
CA TRP A 450 -3.50 35.94 -3.96
C TRP A 450 -2.29 36.22 -3.06
N GLU A 451 -2.33 37.37 -2.39
CA GLU A 451 -1.40 37.73 -1.32
C GLU A 451 -2.17 38.37 -0.16
N SER A 452 -1.68 38.12 1.05
CA SER A 452 -2.23 38.68 2.28
C SER A 452 -1.10 39.27 3.12
N VAL A 453 -1.26 40.51 3.51
CA VAL A 453 -0.31 41.24 4.34
C VAL A 453 -0.89 41.36 5.74
N PHE A 454 -0.12 41.05 6.73
CA PHE A 454 -0.48 41.10 8.13
C PHE A 454 0.49 42.01 8.87
N GLY A 455 0.14 43.29 8.95
CA GLY A 455 0.76 44.31 9.79
C GLY A 455 -0.13 44.59 10.99
N PHE A 456 0.40 44.60 12.17
CA PHE A 456 -0.38 44.77 13.39
C PHE A 456 0.06 46.00 14.14
N ASP A 457 -0.34 47.18 13.63
CA ASP A 457 -0.13 48.43 14.30
C ASP A 457 -0.79 48.48 15.66
N ILE A 458 -0.10 49.02 16.64
CA ILE A 458 -0.70 49.32 17.95
C ILE A 458 -1.69 50.48 17.76
N ASP A 459 -2.95 50.28 18.14
CA ASP A 459 -4.03 51.23 17.99
C ASP A 459 -3.65 52.68 18.32
N GLY A 460 -3.49 53.49 17.28
CA GLY A 460 -3.92 54.88 17.26
C GLY A 460 -2.98 55.96 17.83
N GLU A 461 -1.79 55.70 18.34
CA GLU A 461 -0.89 56.78 18.77
C GLU A 461 0.56 56.59 18.30
N ASN A 462 0.97 57.42 17.36
CA ASN A 462 2.36 57.75 17.00
C ASN A 462 3.38 56.58 16.84
N GLN A 463 3.46 56.10 15.59
CA GLN A 463 4.67 55.48 15.01
C GLN A 463 5.58 54.72 15.99
N VAL A 464 5.13 53.56 16.44
CA VAL A 464 6.04 52.57 16.93
C VAL A 464 6.32 51.64 15.72
N TYR A 465 7.54 51.73 15.19
CA TYR A 465 8.00 50.84 14.12
C TYR A 465 7.97 49.40 14.68
N GLY A 466 7.00 48.61 14.32
CA GLY A 466 6.87 47.18 14.67
C GLY A 466 7.75 46.34 13.74
N LEU A 467 8.43 45.35 14.27
CA LEU A 467 9.14 44.34 13.47
C LEU A 467 8.36 43.02 13.57
N ASP A 468 7.25 42.94 12.83
CA ASP A 468 6.48 41.70 12.75
C ASP A 468 7.16 40.75 11.76
N ASN A 469 7.65 39.61 12.25
CA ASN A 469 8.40 38.67 11.43
C ASN A 469 7.73 37.30 11.43
N ALA A 470 7.57 36.70 10.27
CA ALA A 470 7.26 35.30 10.09
C ALA A 470 8.56 34.48 10.00
N TYR A 471 8.60 33.37 10.67
CA TYR A 471 9.75 32.46 10.62
C TYR A 471 9.41 31.09 10.06
N ASP A 472 8.23 30.55 10.34
CA ASP A 472 7.83 29.22 9.87
C ASP A 472 6.37 29.19 9.42
N LEU A 473 6.09 28.28 8.46
CA LEU A 473 4.82 28.09 7.79
C LEU A 473 4.54 26.59 7.68
N ILE A 474 3.35 26.16 8.09
CA ILE A 474 2.87 24.79 7.89
C ILE A 474 1.46 24.81 7.28
N LEU A 475 1.09 23.69 6.65
CA LEU A 475 -0.28 23.43 6.25
C LEU A 475 -1.12 23.08 7.47
N SER A 476 -2.36 23.56 7.49
CA SER A 476 -3.35 23.20 8.51
C SER A 476 -4.21 22.02 8.02
N ASN A 477 -4.68 21.18 8.94
CA ASN A 477 -5.52 20.00 8.63
C ASN A 477 -6.85 20.37 7.93
N ASP A 478 -7.27 21.62 7.94
CA ASP A 478 -8.47 22.12 7.28
C ASP A 478 -8.22 22.74 5.89
N GLY A 479 -7.00 22.60 5.38
CA GLY A 479 -6.57 23.12 4.07
C GLY A 479 -6.18 24.60 4.07
N GLY A 480 -6.03 25.19 5.25
CA GLY A 480 -5.46 26.53 5.45
C GLY A 480 -3.97 26.48 5.83
N TYR A 481 -3.50 27.52 6.49
CA TYR A 481 -2.10 27.73 6.84
C TYR A 481 -1.95 28.19 8.29
N ILE A 482 -0.86 27.74 8.91
CA ILE A 482 -0.42 28.23 10.23
C ILE A 482 0.95 28.87 10.08
N ILE A 483 1.09 30.08 10.59
CA ILE A 483 2.37 30.81 10.60
C ILE A 483 2.76 31.06 12.05
N THR A 484 4.06 30.85 12.36
CA THR A 484 4.63 31.33 13.62
C THR A 484 5.71 32.38 13.36
N GLY A 485 5.90 33.24 14.35
CA GLY A 485 6.84 34.32 14.21
C GLY A 485 7.00 35.17 15.46
N GLN A 486 7.24 36.44 15.24
CA GLN A 486 7.37 37.45 16.28
C GLN A 486 6.42 38.61 15.99
N TYR A 487 5.70 39.03 17.00
CA TYR A 487 4.86 40.21 17.00
C TYR A 487 5.48 41.31 17.83
N HIS A 488 5.65 42.50 17.27
CA HIS A 488 6.23 43.62 17.99
C HIS A 488 5.14 44.51 18.58
N ALA A 489 4.69 44.19 19.81
CA ALA A 489 3.96 45.10 20.68
C ALA A 489 4.93 46.03 21.46
N GLN A 490 4.59 46.34 22.69
CA GLN A 490 5.52 47.05 23.61
C GLN A 490 6.81 46.22 23.87
N HIS A 491 6.69 44.93 23.76
CA HIS A 491 7.78 43.92 23.74
C HIS A 491 7.44 42.86 22.67
N PRO A 492 8.46 42.34 21.97
CA PRO A 492 8.22 41.27 21.00
C PRO A 492 7.73 40.00 21.68
N ASP A 493 6.53 39.55 21.26
CA ASP A 493 5.87 38.34 21.71
C ASP A 493 5.86 37.28 20.58
N ILE A 494 5.60 36.03 20.91
CA ILE A 494 5.41 34.98 19.93
C ILE A 494 4.08 35.20 19.20
N LEU A 495 4.12 35.16 17.88
CA LEU A 495 2.97 35.27 17.00
C LEU A 495 2.57 33.91 16.46
N ILE A 496 1.26 33.62 16.46
CA ILE A 496 0.66 32.52 15.68
C ILE A 496 -0.49 33.11 14.88
N LEU A 497 -0.51 32.85 13.59
CA LEU A 497 -1.62 33.19 12.70
C LEU A 497 -2.24 31.91 12.15
N LYS A 498 -3.55 31.78 12.23
CA LYS A 498 -4.32 30.78 11.50
C LYS A 498 -5.01 31.47 10.32
N ILE A 499 -4.80 30.93 9.12
CA ILE A 499 -5.21 31.55 7.84
C ILE A 499 -5.94 30.47 7.05
N ASP A 500 -7.05 30.81 6.43
CA ASP A 500 -7.82 29.92 5.59
C ASP A 500 -7.11 29.66 4.23
N GLY A 501 -7.60 28.70 3.45
CA GLY A 501 -7.04 28.35 2.16
C GLY A 501 -7.14 29.46 1.08
N GLN A 502 -7.90 30.53 1.36
CA GLN A 502 -8.05 31.72 0.51
C GLN A 502 -7.15 32.88 0.95
N GLY A 503 -6.36 32.70 2.00
CA GLY A 503 -5.46 33.72 2.53
C GLY A 503 -6.09 34.68 3.54
N ASN A 504 -7.32 34.44 4.01
CA ASN A 504 -7.95 35.28 5.01
C ASN A 504 -7.53 34.87 6.43
N LEU A 505 -7.28 35.87 7.27
CA LEU A 505 -6.98 35.64 8.68
C LEU A 505 -8.21 35.08 9.40
N GLU A 506 -8.10 33.87 9.94
CA GLU A 506 -9.13 33.29 10.80
C GLU A 506 -8.90 33.66 12.26
N ASN A 507 -7.66 33.50 12.73
CA ASN A 507 -7.30 33.79 14.12
C ASN A 507 -5.86 34.32 14.24
N LYS A 508 -5.66 35.20 15.21
CA LYS A 508 -4.36 35.71 15.64
C LYS A 508 -4.16 35.48 17.13
N TYR A 509 -3.01 34.92 17.47
CA TYR A 509 -2.66 34.67 18.86
C TYR A 509 -1.27 35.29 19.15
N ASN A 510 -1.21 36.08 20.21
CA ASN A 510 0.01 36.61 20.76
C ASN A 510 0.30 35.89 22.08
N ILE A 511 1.42 35.21 22.15
CA ILE A 511 1.82 34.44 23.31
C ILE A 511 2.97 35.18 23.99
N SER A 512 2.73 35.56 25.25
CA SER A 512 3.76 36.10 26.13
C SER A 512 3.93 35.19 27.34
N THR A 513 5.13 34.74 27.60
CA THR A 513 5.43 33.88 28.75
C THR A 513 5.67 34.69 30.03
N ALA A 514 5.73 36.01 29.92
CA ALA A 514 6.01 36.93 31.04
C ALA A 514 4.87 37.86 31.38
N PRO A 515 4.76 38.29 32.65
CA PRO A 515 3.83 39.34 33.00
C PRO A 515 4.24 40.67 32.34
N PRO A 516 3.27 41.56 32.01
CA PRO A 516 3.50 42.81 31.27
C PRO A 516 4.55 43.78 31.90
N SER A 517 4.93 43.54 33.12
CA SER A 517 5.94 44.34 33.86
C SER A 517 7.39 43.90 33.59
N GLN A 518 7.62 42.78 32.93
CA GLN A 518 8.95 42.28 32.59
C GLN A 518 9.16 42.43 31.09
N ARG A 519 10.31 43.03 30.72
CA ARG A 519 10.73 43.14 29.32
C ARG A 519 11.38 41.83 28.90
N ILE A 520 10.63 40.96 28.25
CA ILE A 520 11.13 39.75 27.64
C ILE A 520 10.93 39.88 26.13
N ILE A 521 11.87 39.42 25.34
CA ILE A 521 11.77 39.33 23.88
C ILE A 521 11.58 37.87 23.56
N GLU A 522 10.50 37.58 22.92
CA GLU A 522 10.08 36.22 22.57
C GLU A 522 9.86 36.09 21.07
N SER A 523 10.17 34.94 20.51
CA SER A 523 9.94 34.66 19.09
C SER A 523 9.66 33.19 18.88
N GLY A 524 8.59 32.86 18.12
CA GLY A 524 8.34 31.52 17.63
C GLY A 524 9.16 31.27 16.37
N LYS A 525 10.07 30.32 16.40
CA LYS A 525 11.03 30.05 15.31
C LYS A 525 10.57 28.94 14.38
N SER A 526 9.97 27.89 14.93
CA SER A 526 9.46 26.78 14.15
C SER A 526 8.22 26.20 14.80
N ILE A 527 7.31 25.63 14.01
CA ILE A 527 6.02 25.10 14.45
C ILE A 527 5.74 23.78 13.75
N LEU A 528 5.04 22.88 14.47
CA LEU A 528 4.47 21.67 13.90
C LEU A 528 3.09 21.38 14.53
N THR A 529 2.29 20.54 13.88
CA THR A 529 1.04 20.02 14.44
C THR A 529 1.27 18.66 15.07
N PHE A 530 0.64 18.44 16.24
CA PHE A 530 0.69 17.17 16.95
C PHE A 530 -0.66 16.91 17.64
N ASN A 531 -1.36 15.81 17.30
CA ASN A 531 -2.68 15.45 17.84
C ASN A 531 -3.68 16.63 17.84
N ASP A 532 -3.76 17.35 16.73
CA ASP A 532 -4.54 18.57 16.54
C ASP A 532 -4.08 19.77 17.40
N ASN A 533 -2.97 19.69 18.11
CA ASN A 533 -2.33 20.78 18.85
C ASN A 533 -1.16 21.38 18.07
N TYR A 534 -0.64 22.49 18.58
CA TYR A 534 0.56 23.13 18.03
C TYR A 534 1.75 22.98 18.99
N ILE A 535 2.87 22.49 18.47
CA ILE A 535 4.17 22.50 19.15
C ILE A 535 4.99 23.63 18.57
N ILE A 536 5.44 24.55 19.42
CA ILE A 536 6.18 25.74 19.02
C ILE A 536 7.55 25.72 19.67
N LEU A 537 8.55 25.80 18.82
CA LEU A 537 9.94 26.07 19.20
C LEU A 537 10.19 27.56 19.08
N GLY A 538 10.79 28.14 20.11
CA GLY A 538 11.07 29.56 20.13
C GLY A 538 12.27 29.93 20.96
N SER A 539 12.61 31.23 21.01
CA SER A 539 13.61 31.80 21.89
C SER A 539 12.98 32.80 22.83
N ILE A 540 13.49 32.81 24.05
CA ILE A 540 13.12 33.75 25.11
C ILE A 540 14.37 34.49 25.60
N SER A 541 14.39 35.83 25.49
CA SER A 541 15.50 36.66 25.92
C SER A 541 15.11 37.49 27.15
N GLN A 542 15.91 37.43 28.19
CA GLN A 542 15.68 38.24 29.39
C GLN A 542 16.19 39.69 29.20
N SER A 543 15.29 40.64 29.36
CA SER A 543 15.50 42.08 29.66
C SER A 543 16.06 43.03 28.60
N SER A 544 16.51 42.64 27.40
CA SER A 544 16.90 43.56 26.32
C SER A 544 17.06 42.84 24.97
N ALA A 545 16.97 43.58 23.86
CA ALA A 545 17.22 43.05 22.52
C ALA A 545 18.60 42.40 22.33
N ASN A 546 19.51 42.62 23.28
CA ASN A 546 20.89 42.04 23.31
C ASN A 546 21.13 41.25 24.62
N GLY A 547 20.08 40.81 25.30
CA GLY A 547 20.20 39.98 26.52
C GLY A 547 20.38 38.49 26.20
N PRO A 548 20.86 37.68 27.16
CA PRO A 548 20.94 36.24 27.01
C PRO A 548 19.61 35.64 26.56
N SER A 549 19.62 34.71 25.58
CA SER A 549 18.46 34.01 25.07
C SER A 549 18.51 32.53 25.39
N ASN A 550 17.38 31.96 25.76
CA ASN A 550 17.21 30.55 26.05
C ASN A 550 16.30 29.94 24.98
N VAL A 551 16.44 28.65 24.74
CA VAL A 551 15.51 27.85 23.91
C VAL A 551 14.23 27.60 24.69
N TRP A 552 13.11 27.73 24.02
CA TRP A 552 11.79 27.48 24.58
C TRP A 552 10.97 26.56 23.67
N LEU A 553 10.29 25.58 24.24
CA LEU A 553 9.40 24.62 23.57
C LEU A 553 8.11 24.51 24.34
N SER A 554 6.98 24.54 23.64
CA SER A 554 5.67 24.46 24.26
C SER A 554 4.61 23.84 23.37
N GLU A 555 3.62 23.18 24.00
CA GLU A 555 2.41 22.70 23.33
C GLU A 555 1.24 23.60 23.66
N TYR A 556 0.46 23.95 22.64
CA TYR A 556 -0.76 24.72 22.71
C TYR A 556 -1.94 23.96 22.12
N ASP A 557 -3.10 24.07 22.77
CA ASP A 557 -4.36 23.57 22.25
C ASP A 557 -4.74 24.31 20.95
N ALA A 558 -5.11 23.56 19.91
CA ALA A 558 -5.49 24.13 18.61
C ALA A 558 -6.77 24.99 18.65
N SER A 559 -7.61 24.83 19.67
CA SER A 559 -8.80 25.68 19.84
C SER A 559 -8.44 27.13 20.15
N LEU A 560 -7.26 27.38 20.72
CA LEU A 560 -6.64 28.68 21.01
C LEU A 560 -7.66 29.75 21.47
N ASN A 561 -8.69 29.34 22.25
CA ASN A 561 -9.82 30.21 22.61
C ASN A 561 -9.46 31.30 23.64
N ASP A 562 -8.30 31.18 24.31
CA ASP A 562 -7.81 32.21 25.23
C ASP A 562 -6.27 32.14 25.38
N VAL A 563 -5.67 33.31 25.57
CA VAL A 563 -4.24 33.50 25.85
C VAL A 563 -3.91 32.82 27.18
N GLY A 564 -3.45 31.58 27.15
CA GLY A 564 -3.01 30.89 28.36
C GLY A 564 -3.14 29.39 28.42
N ASP A 565 -3.73 28.75 27.42
CA ASP A 565 -3.91 27.29 27.41
C ASP A 565 -2.66 26.56 26.89
N THR A 566 -1.51 26.88 27.48
CA THR A 566 -0.28 26.09 27.36
C THR A 566 -0.51 24.75 28.03
N LEU A 567 -0.46 23.68 27.28
CA LEU A 567 -0.59 22.33 27.83
C LEU A 567 0.65 21.97 28.64
N TRP A 568 1.82 22.27 28.07
CA TRP A 568 3.11 22.23 28.78
C TRP A 568 4.11 23.19 28.12
N SER A 569 5.15 23.57 28.89
CA SER A 569 6.25 24.42 28.45
C SER A 569 7.56 24.01 29.08
N LYS A 570 8.65 24.06 28.32
CA LYS A 570 10.01 23.73 28.73
C LYS A 570 10.98 24.79 28.25
N THR A 571 12.08 24.97 28.99
CA THR A 571 13.14 25.93 28.64
C THR A 571 14.51 25.32 28.86
N TRP A 572 15.40 25.53 27.89
CA TRP A 572 16.80 25.15 27.97
C TRP A 572 17.69 26.37 27.95
N ASN A 573 18.68 26.39 28.84
CA ASN A 573 19.72 27.38 28.88
C ASN A 573 21.03 26.65 28.64
N LEU A 574 21.49 26.65 27.40
CA LEU A 574 22.63 25.88 26.93
C LEU A 574 23.92 26.76 26.99
N ASN A 575 23.78 28.04 26.68
CA ASN A 575 24.84 29.03 26.73
C ASN A 575 24.28 30.45 26.89
N THR A 576 25.05 31.48 26.53
CA THR A 576 24.62 32.88 26.68
C THR A 576 23.53 33.26 25.70
N TYR A 577 23.72 32.92 24.41
CA TYR A 577 22.73 33.19 23.36
C TYR A 577 22.41 31.90 22.64
N ASP A 578 21.28 31.32 22.97
CA ASP A 578 20.76 30.11 22.31
C ASP A 578 19.82 30.51 21.18
N VAL A 579 20.09 30.02 19.97
CA VAL A 579 19.33 30.31 18.76
C VAL A 579 18.72 29.01 18.26
N PRO A 580 17.45 28.75 18.55
CA PRO A 580 16.74 27.64 17.95
C PRO A 580 16.40 27.97 16.49
N GLU A 581 16.48 26.95 15.62
CA GLU A 581 16.19 27.10 14.20
C GLU A 581 14.99 26.28 13.77
N LYS A 582 14.93 24.99 14.14
CA LYS A 582 13.88 24.10 13.64
C LYS A 582 13.50 23.01 14.63
N ILE A 583 12.21 22.61 14.57
CA ILE A 583 11.66 21.41 15.23
C ILE A 583 11.09 20.46 14.20
N ILE A 584 11.22 19.16 14.47
CA ILE A 584 10.58 18.08 13.74
C ILE A 584 9.91 17.11 14.71
N GLN A 585 8.89 16.40 14.24
CA GLN A 585 8.45 15.18 14.87
C GLN A 585 9.18 14.01 14.24
N THR A 586 9.79 13.17 15.05
CA THR A 586 10.49 11.98 14.60
C THR A 586 9.55 10.80 14.39
N SER A 587 10.01 9.79 13.67
CA SER A 587 9.22 8.59 13.31
C SER A 587 8.70 7.80 14.51
N ASP A 588 9.37 7.90 15.68
CA ASP A 588 8.94 7.31 16.95
C ASP A 588 7.90 8.15 17.72
N GLY A 589 7.52 9.32 17.17
CA GLY A 589 6.55 10.25 17.74
C GLY A 589 7.14 11.25 18.74
N SER A 590 8.45 11.24 18.97
CA SER A 590 9.16 12.22 19.80
C SER A 590 9.35 13.56 19.08
N PHE A 591 9.79 14.60 19.80
CA PHE A 591 10.14 15.88 19.19
C PHE A 591 11.65 16.07 19.24
N THR A 592 12.23 16.43 18.11
CA THR A 592 13.63 16.79 18.00
C THR A 592 13.74 18.21 17.46
N PHE A 593 14.58 19.00 18.08
CA PHE A 593 14.82 20.38 17.66
C PHE A 593 16.31 20.72 17.70
N ALA A 594 16.70 21.64 16.84
CA ALA A 594 18.10 21.98 16.62
C ALA A 594 18.34 23.48 16.53
N GLY A 595 19.57 23.86 16.77
CA GLY A 595 20.03 25.22 16.68
C GLY A 595 21.51 25.34 17.03
N TYR A 596 21.93 26.55 17.43
CA TYR A 596 23.29 26.83 17.82
C TYR A 596 23.35 27.82 18.99
N SER A 597 24.48 27.87 19.64
CA SER A 597 24.72 28.77 20.78
C SER A 597 25.92 29.66 20.53
N LEU A 598 25.77 30.95 20.86
CA LEU A 598 26.79 31.94 20.76
C LEU A 598 27.31 32.34 22.16
N ASN A 599 28.59 32.73 22.22
CA ASN A 599 29.18 33.28 23.43
C ASN A 599 28.83 34.77 23.61
N ASN A 600 29.35 35.39 24.68
CA ASN A 600 29.13 36.81 24.98
C ASN A 600 29.69 37.79 23.91
N SER A 601 30.56 37.32 23.04
CA SER A 601 31.12 38.11 21.92
C SER A 601 30.29 37.96 20.65
N GLY A 602 29.22 37.12 20.66
CA GLY A 602 28.43 36.80 19.49
C GLY A 602 29.11 35.78 18.55
N GLU A 603 30.16 35.10 19.01
CA GLU A 603 30.83 34.08 18.23
C GLU A 603 30.20 32.71 18.51
N LEU A 604 30.18 31.84 17.50
CA LEU A 604 29.68 30.47 17.64
C LEU A 604 30.50 29.68 18.65
N GLU A 605 29.84 29.03 19.59
CA GLU A 605 30.48 28.14 20.54
C GLU A 605 30.24 26.67 20.19
N PHE A 606 28.97 26.30 19.93
CA PHE A 606 28.59 24.97 19.44
C PHE A 606 27.20 25.01 18.83
N SER A 607 26.86 23.98 18.03
CA SER A 607 25.50 23.66 17.63
C SER A 607 25.00 22.47 18.41
N TRP A 608 23.65 22.33 18.48
CA TRP A 608 23.02 21.33 19.30
C TRP A 608 21.78 20.77 18.64
N ILE A 609 21.48 19.50 18.95
CA ILE A 609 20.21 18.82 18.63
C ILE A 609 19.73 18.21 19.93
N ILE A 610 18.46 18.49 20.28
CA ILE A 610 17.83 18.00 21.51
C ILE A 610 16.63 17.17 21.13
N ASN A 611 16.58 15.96 21.68
CA ASN A 611 15.45 15.03 21.52
C ASN A 611 14.65 14.99 22.82
N THR A 612 13.33 15.07 22.72
CA THR A 612 12.40 15.05 23.86
C THR A 612 11.30 14.02 23.62
N ASP A 613 10.67 13.56 24.69
CA ASP A 613 9.40 12.85 24.57
C ASP A 613 8.28 13.81 24.09
N ASN A 614 7.10 13.27 23.86
CA ASN A 614 5.91 14.02 23.41
C ASN A 614 5.31 14.97 24.49
N ASN A 615 5.90 15.02 25.69
CA ASN A 615 5.58 15.98 26.75
C ASN A 615 6.70 17.02 26.94
N GLY A 616 7.66 17.06 26.01
CA GLY A 616 8.77 17.99 26.05
C GLY A 616 9.85 17.65 27.08
N ASN A 617 9.88 16.45 27.66
CA ASN A 617 10.99 16.07 28.57
C ASN A 617 12.18 15.61 27.75
N GLU A 618 13.35 16.15 28.02
CA GLU A 618 14.60 15.80 27.33
C GLU A 618 14.92 14.32 27.51
N LEU A 619 15.15 13.64 26.38
CA LEU A 619 15.59 12.24 26.31
C LEU A 619 17.10 12.17 26.05
N SER A 620 17.59 13.00 25.14
CA SER A 620 19.01 13.08 24.79
C SER A 620 19.37 14.43 24.17
N SER A 621 20.65 14.77 24.20
CA SER A 621 21.19 15.92 23.50
C SER A 621 22.50 15.58 22.79
N ILE A 622 22.66 16.13 21.58
CA ILE A 622 23.84 16.00 20.73
C ILE A 622 24.46 17.36 20.61
N ILE A 623 25.76 17.47 20.89
CA ILE A 623 26.55 18.71 20.76
C ILE A 623 27.51 18.55 19.58
N LEU A 624 27.37 19.43 18.59
CA LEU A 624 28.25 19.50 17.43
C LEU A 624 29.22 20.67 17.60
N THR A 625 30.50 20.33 17.65
CA THR A 625 31.59 21.29 17.75
C THR A 625 32.34 21.40 16.43
N GLY A 626 33.22 22.36 16.25
CA GLY A 626 34.01 22.49 15.03
C GLY A 626 33.56 23.60 14.08
N GLY A 627 32.87 24.61 14.60
CA GLY A 627 32.54 25.81 13.84
C GLY A 627 31.38 25.63 12.86
N CYS A 628 30.44 24.77 13.18
CA CYS A 628 29.24 24.51 12.36
C CYS A 628 28.01 25.21 12.91
N TYR A 629 27.21 25.82 12.03
CA TYR A 629 25.89 26.38 12.30
C TYR A 629 24.83 25.47 11.67
N ILE A 630 23.77 25.16 12.42
CA ILE A 630 22.61 24.45 11.93
C ILE A 630 21.53 25.48 11.52
N TYR A 631 20.97 25.35 10.30
CA TYR A 631 19.87 26.18 9.83
C TYR A 631 18.64 25.36 9.46
N ASP A 632 18.80 24.12 8.96
CA ASP A 632 17.71 23.21 8.67
C ASP A 632 18.14 21.78 8.95
N PHE A 633 17.18 20.92 9.31
CA PHE A 633 17.39 19.49 9.48
C PHE A 633 16.08 18.71 9.39
N PHE A 634 16.20 17.41 9.17
CA PHE A 634 15.08 16.47 9.24
C PHE A 634 15.59 15.06 9.55
N GLU A 635 14.67 14.15 9.89
CA GLU A 635 14.92 12.71 10.03
C GLU A 635 14.67 12.04 8.67
N ASN A 636 15.65 11.28 8.16
CA ASN A 636 15.49 10.51 6.93
C ASN A 636 14.76 9.19 7.19
N ILE A 637 14.43 8.45 6.14
CA ILE A 637 13.71 7.19 6.22
C ILE A 637 14.42 6.10 7.05
N GLU A 638 15.73 6.22 7.24
CA GLU A 638 16.54 5.30 8.05
C GLU A 638 16.56 5.68 9.55
N GLY A 639 15.92 6.78 9.93
CA GLY A 639 15.91 7.29 11.29
C GLY A 639 17.17 8.10 11.67
N ASN A 640 17.95 8.53 10.67
CA ASN A 640 19.11 9.37 10.87
C ASN A 640 18.78 10.85 10.68
N TYR A 641 19.50 11.74 11.37
CA TYR A 641 19.33 13.17 11.17
C TYR A 641 20.21 13.68 10.03
N ILE A 642 19.59 14.32 9.06
CA ILE A 642 20.25 15.08 8.00
C ILE A 642 20.21 16.53 8.40
N VAL A 643 21.37 17.11 8.57
CA VAL A 643 21.55 18.47 9.09
C VAL A 643 22.28 19.32 8.05
N ALA A 644 21.79 20.52 7.80
CA ALA A 644 22.40 21.46 6.88
C ALA A 644 22.61 22.85 7.50
N GLY A 645 23.59 23.56 6.95
CA GLY A 645 23.92 24.89 7.37
C GLY A 645 25.24 25.36 6.80
N LYS A 646 26.17 25.88 7.66
CA LYS A 646 27.52 26.22 7.26
C LYS A 646 28.54 25.73 8.27
N LYS A 647 29.73 25.43 7.80
CA LYS A 647 30.87 24.98 8.62
C LYS A 647 32.14 25.75 8.29
N LEU A 648 32.88 26.10 9.28
CA LEU A 648 34.19 26.74 9.10
C LEU A 648 35.22 25.70 8.63
N VAL A 649 35.74 25.88 7.43
CA VAL A 649 36.74 25.04 6.78
C VAL A 649 37.99 25.93 6.53
N GLY A 650 39.02 25.75 7.31
CA GLY A 650 40.11 26.73 7.34
C GLY A 650 39.64 28.08 7.91
N ASP A 651 39.70 29.13 7.10
CA ASP A 651 39.27 30.48 7.49
C ASP A 651 37.94 30.90 6.80
N VAL A 652 37.28 29.98 6.12
CA VAL A 652 36.09 30.27 5.28
C VAL A 652 34.90 29.38 5.66
N PHE A 653 33.71 29.95 5.67
CA PHE A 653 32.50 29.17 5.83
C PHE A 653 32.14 28.50 4.50
N GLN A 654 31.87 27.19 4.55
CA GLN A 654 31.35 26.41 3.44
C GLN A 654 29.92 25.95 3.74
N GLY A 655 29.10 25.83 2.72
CA GLY A 655 27.82 25.16 2.82
C GLY A 655 28.01 23.70 3.27
N TRP A 656 27.34 23.31 4.32
CA TRP A 656 27.61 22.08 5.06
C TRP A 656 26.37 21.20 5.16
N ILE A 657 26.58 19.88 4.98
CA ILE A 657 25.61 18.84 5.23
C ILE A 657 26.27 17.68 5.97
N ILE A 658 25.57 17.11 6.95
CA ILE A 658 26.02 15.94 7.69
C ILE A 658 24.84 14.98 7.93
N CYS A 659 25.12 13.70 7.88
CA CYS A 659 24.26 12.64 8.39
C CYS A 659 24.83 12.11 9.71
N ILE A 660 23.99 12.10 10.73
CA ILE A 660 24.33 11.55 12.05
C ILE A 660 23.23 10.61 12.50
N ASP A 661 23.59 9.56 13.25
CA ASP A 661 22.60 8.72 13.92
C ASP A 661 21.97 9.44 15.13
N PHE A 662 20.95 8.82 15.72
CA PHE A 662 20.25 9.38 16.87
C PHE A 662 21.11 9.48 18.15
N GLN A 663 22.30 8.85 18.19
CA GLN A 663 23.30 9.04 19.24
C GLN A 663 24.29 10.17 18.95
N GLY A 664 24.24 10.76 17.76
CA GLY A 664 25.15 11.80 17.32
C GLY A 664 26.46 11.31 16.68
N ASN A 665 26.54 10.01 16.36
CA ASN A 665 27.68 9.51 15.61
C ASN A 665 27.60 9.94 14.16
N GLN A 666 28.65 10.52 13.63
CA GLN A 666 28.72 10.90 12.22
C GLN A 666 28.75 9.66 11.33
N ILE A 667 27.81 9.61 10.37
CA ILE A 667 27.78 8.59 9.32
C ILE A 667 28.57 9.08 8.11
N TRP A 668 28.23 10.27 7.62
CA TRP A 668 28.99 10.97 6.58
C TRP A 668 28.84 12.48 6.72
N GLU A 669 29.72 13.23 6.06
CA GLU A 669 29.74 14.69 6.09
C GLU A 669 30.35 15.22 4.79
N ASN A 670 29.75 16.28 4.23
CA ASN A 670 30.28 16.98 3.06
C ASN A 670 30.11 18.49 3.18
N THR A 671 30.97 19.21 2.46
CA THR A 671 30.92 20.68 2.34
C THR A 671 30.98 21.08 0.87
N TYR A 672 30.26 22.15 0.54
CA TYR A 672 30.12 22.68 -0.83
C TYR A 672 30.26 24.20 -0.79
N GLY A 673 30.75 24.77 -1.89
CA GLY A 673 30.89 26.19 -2.08
C GLY A 673 32.27 26.58 -2.63
N ASN A 674 32.45 27.85 -2.92
CA ASN A 674 33.68 28.44 -3.45
C ASN A 674 34.65 28.84 -2.34
N GLU A 675 35.72 29.58 -2.70
CA GLU A 675 36.79 29.96 -1.78
C GLU A 675 36.44 31.13 -0.83
N GLU A 676 35.30 31.83 -1.02
CA GLU A 676 34.98 33.00 -0.21
C GLU A 676 34.02 32.66 0.94
N SER A 677 32.76 32.34 0.68
CA SER A 677 31.82 31.95 1.72
C SER A 677 30.60 31.26 1.10
N ALA A 678 30.15 30.16 1.71
CA ALA A 678 28.93 29.51 1.31
C ALA A 678 28.10 29.07 2.54
N VAL A 679 26.80 28.98 2.35
CA VAL A 679 25.83 28.57 3.36
C VAL A 679 24.66 27.86 2.74
N PHE A 680 24.14 26.81 3.38
CA PHE A 680 22.82 26.27 3.07
C PHE A 680 21.79 26.79 4.08
N GLN A 681 20.67 27.25 3.57
CA GLN A 681 19.52 27.72 4.35
C GLN A 681 18.44 26.63 4.51
N SER A 682 18.37 25.71 3.56
CA SER A 682 17.39 24.62 3.61
C SER A 682 17.95 23.32 3.05
N VAL A 683 17.41 22.20 3.57
CA VAL A 683 17.66 20.85 3.08
C VAL A 683 16.35 20.05 3.06
N LYS A 684 16.11 19.32 1.96
CA LYS A 684 14.97 18.42 1.80
C LYS A 684 15.41 17.10 1.19
N GLN A 685 14.72 16.02 1.53
CA GLN A 685 14.89 14.75 0.84
C GLN A 685 14.17 14.81 -0.52
N THR A 686 14.80 14.24 -1.52
CA THR A 686 14.26 14.12 -2.87
C THR A 686 13.63 12.73 -3.08
N THR A 687 12.81 12.58 -4.11
CA THR A 687 12.09 11.33 -4.42
C THR A 687 13.00 10.13 -4.61
N ASP A 688 14.24 10.35 -5.09
CA ASP A 688 15.26 9.31 -5.27
C ASP A 688 16.05 8.99 -3.98
N GLY A 689 15.62 9.51 -2.84
CA GLY A 689 16.25 9.30 -1.54
C GLY A 689 17.49 10.19 -1.27
N GLY A 690 17.98 10.94 -2.25
CA GLY A 690 19.05 11.93 -2.07
C GLY A 690 18.56 13.20 -1.40
N TYR A 691 19.37 14.26 -1.46
CA TYR A 691 19.05 15.51 -0.78
C TYR A 691 19.20 16.72 -1.70
N ILE A 692 18.28 17.67 -1.60
CA ILE A 692 18.38 18.97 -2.24
C ILE A 692 18.67 20.03 -1.19
N LEU A 693 19.73 20.80 -1.41
CA LEU A 693 20.19 21.87 -0.54
C LEU A 693 20.13 23.19 -1.30
N THR A 694 19.69 24.21 -0.61
CA THR A 694 19.58 25.56 -1.21
C THR A 694 20.17 26.59 -0.26
N GLY A 695 20.90 27.52 -0.83
CA GLY A 695 21.50 28.57 -0.07
C GLY A 695 22.20 29.60 -0.93
N GLU A 696 23.30 30.10 -0.44
CA GLU A 696 24.10 31.17 -1.04
C GLU A 696 25.57 30.76 -1.13
N ASP A 697 26.21 31.12 -2.22
CA ASP A 697 27.66 31.02 -2.42
C ASP A 697 28.17 32.37 -2.91
N GLN A 698 29.25 32.83 -2.30
CA GLN A 698 29.88 34.11 -2.62
C GLN A 698 31.14 33.90 -3.45
N LEU A 699 31.24 34.65 -4.54
CA LEU A 699 32.41 34.69 -5.41
C LEU A 699 32.68 36.11 -5.89
N ASN A 700 33.87 36.62 -5.64
CA ASN A 700 34.29 38.01 -5.99
C ASN A 700 33.37 39.08 -5.38
N GLY A 701 32.83 38.82 -4.19
CA GLY A 701 31.91 39.73 -3.49
C GLY A 701 30.48 39.77 -4.08
N THR A 702 30.14 38.85 -4.98
CA THR A 702 28.79 38.68 -5.54
C THR A 702 28.22 37.35 -5.04
N ALA A 703 27.00 37.38 -4.53
CA ALA A 703 26.32 36.19 -4.10
C ALA A 703 25.50 35.55 -5.26
N SER A 704 25.55 34.25 -5.36
CA SER A 704 24.75 33.41 -6.26
C SER A 704 23.96 32.36 -5.46
N ILE A 705 22.89 31.84 -6.01
CA ILE A 705 22.19 30.72 -5.38
C ILE A 705 23.06 29.46 -5.48
N LEU A 706 23.45 28.91 -4.35
CA LEU A 706 24.06 27.59 -4.29
C LEU A 706 22.93 26.54 -4.19
N HIS A 707 22.81 25.71 -5.22
CA HIS A 707 21.80 24.66 -5.31
C HIS A 707 22.49 23.33 -5.57
N VAL A 708 22.40 22.41 -4.60
CA VAL A 708 23.14 21.15 -4.60
C VAL A 708 22.18 19.99 -4.45
N LYS A 709 22.21 19.07 -5.41
CA LYS A 709 21.52 17.77 -5.34
C LYS A 709 22.54 16.66 -5.12
N THR A 710 22.36 15.91 -4.04
CA THR A 710 23.25 14.78 -3.69
C THR A 710 22.56 13.45 -3.83
N ASP A 711 23.35 12.37 -3.83
CA ASP A 711 22.84 11.02 -3.59
C ASP A 711 22.45 10.84 -2.09
N PRO A 712 21.90 9.68 -1.66
CA PRO A 712 21.56 9.40 -0.27
C PRO A 712 22.76 9.40 0.71
N ASN A 713 23.98 9.31 0.19
CA ASN A 713 25.21 9.37 1.00
C ASN A 713 25.82 10.77 1.01
N GLY A 714 25.11 11.76 0.50
CA GLY A 714 25.57 13.14 0.46
C GLY A 714 26.62 13.40 -0.60
N ASN A 715 26.86 12.54 -1.59
CA ASN A 715 27.86 12.72 -2.64
C ASN A 715 27.26 13.33 -3.90
N ILE A 716 28.13 13.93 -4.71
CA ILE A 716 27.87 14.35 -6.09
C ILE A 716 28.67 13.41 -6.99
N ASN A 717 28.01 12.77 -7.95
CA ASN A 717 28.62 11.80 -8.88
C ASN A 717 29.18 12.50 -10.12
#